data_b849cb338025db694c9f3686ad434aa9
#
_entry.id   b849cb338025db694c9f3686ad434aa9
#
_cell.length_a   1.000
_cell.length_b   1.000
_cell.length_c   1.000
_cell.angle_alpha   90.00
_cell.angle_beta   90.00
_cell.angle_gamma   90.00
#
_symmetry.space_group_name_H-M   'P 1'
#
loop_
_entity.id
_entity.type
_entity.pdbx_description
1 polymer ?
#
loop_
_entity_poly.entity_id
_entity_poly.type
_entity_poly.pdbx_seq_one_letter_code
_entity_poly.pdbx_strand_id
1 'polypeptide(L)'
;MAETDVIRTPDQRVRVFVSSALQELAAERRAVRDAVTSLRLVPVMFELGARPDPPRSVYRAYLAQSQVFVGIYWQSYGWVGPGEQVSGLEDEYRLSAGLPRLIYVKSPAPERDPRLAQMLAGIRDDAEVSYQHFSDPAELQQQVENDLAVLLSERFEMTRPGQGAADEAPLAGAFPVPATPLVGRDQETAAVEELVVGESVRLVTLTGPGGVGKTRLMVEAARRLGPGFADGARFVALASVSEAGLVAAAIAAGLGLNTSAGPLIADLESYLRPRRLLLVLDNFEQVTGAAPLLAELLGAAPGLVVLATSRTVLRLSGEHEFPVPPLPVPPAGPGHDPADLQRYASVSLFAERAHAVAPGFELTSANAGAVAEICRRLDGLPLAIELAAARIRLLPPQALASRLDQRFSLLTGGARDLPERQRTLRNTLDWSYGLLSAGEQALFTRLGVFAGSFSLPAAEAVCSPGESQGGGPGQVMEMLGSLVESSLVGAETRADEPRFSLLETIRDYALERLAGGDWVPAHDRHAAYFGALAEPSGAELAGPGQLTWLARLETEHDNLLAAMSWLADQGHLDQATHLFLLTWRFWWLHGHLAELARPGDEMEAGREDLPPYQGALALTGAGFILIANGDLPRAQTVFGQSLPLYQQASEQLAVVLNATVLAVLGHLAAIRRDYAGASELLDEGQAVVQQFRDEDLTGYVRLQQLLTVALLDNFLGQVRLSQGDNDAAARLFTHGLAVARRAHDGIPVLISLYDLGLARQAQDDLAGAAGHLKEGLAMAAEVGDETSCAYYLEALAAVAGQQDDPQRAVRLLAAARSQLEASGSGWLHAYVPRAPHDDPVLAALRTRTGDAAYEQAQAWGASIGSKRAREYALR
;
A
#
# COMPACT_ATOMS: atom_id res chain seq x y z
N MET A 1 20.94 -28.44 -26.75
CA MET A 1 19.76 -29.22 -26.34
C MET A 1 18.72 -28.24 -25.94
N ALA A 2 17.64 -28.14 -26.70
CA ALA A 2 16.59 -27.17 -26.51
C ALA A 2 15.84 -27.48 -25.19
N GLU A 3 15.64 -26.47 -24.35
CA GLU A 3 14.70 -26.52 -23.24
C GLU A 3 13.30 -26.69 -23.81
N THR A 4 12.72 -27.85 -23.55
CA THR A 4 11.30 -28.11 -23.85
C THR A 4 10.45 -27.27 -22.91
N ASP A 5 9.70 -26.33 -23.45
CA ASP A 5 8.62 -25.61 -22.78
C ASP A 5 7.60 -26.63 -22.22
N VAL A 6 7.71 -26.92 -20.93
CA VAL A 6 6.73 -27.74 -20.22
C VAL A 6 5.53 -26.86 -19.86
N ILE A 7 4.45 -27.03 -20.58
CA ILE A 7 3.15 -26.44 -20.22
C ILE A 7 2.74 -26.99 -18.85
N ARG A 8 2.77 -26.15 -17.83
CA ARG A 8 2.42 -26.52 -16.44
C ARG A 8 0.90 -26.43 -16.27
N THR A 9 0.33 -27.49 -15.67
CA THR A 9 -1.12 -27.53 -15.36
C THR A 9 -1.45 -26.61 -14.16
N PRO A 10 -2.68 -26.05 -14.04
CA PRO A 10 -3.04 -25.09 -12.99
C PRO A 10 -2.99 -25.61 -11.55
N ASP A 11 -2.95 -26.93 -11.31
CA ASP A 11 -2.94 -27.54 -9.97
C ASP A 11 -1.50 -27.85 -9.52
N GLN A 12 -0.72 -26.79 -9.20
CA GLN A 12 0.65 -26.92 -8.68
C GLN A 12 0.71 -26.64 -7.18
N ARG A 13 -0.03 -27.41 -6.38
CA ARG A 13 0.13 -27.33 -4.93
C ARG A 13 1.51 -27.85 -4.50
N VAL A 14 2.16 -27.09 -3.58
CA VAL A 14 3.42 -27.51 -2.97
C VAL A 14 3.22 -28.85 -2.26
N ARG A 15 4.11 -29.80 -2.53
CA ARG A 15 4.09 -31.15 -1.93
C ARG A 15 5.06 -31.22 -0.77
N VAL A 16 4.57 -31.63 0.39
CA VAL A 16 5.31 -31.77 1.64
C VAL A 16 5.52 -33.25 1.94
N PHE A 17 6.76 -33.73 1.84
CA PHE A 17 7.09 -35.10 2.18
C PHE A 17 7.20 -35.26 3.69
N VAL A 18 6.49 -36.24 4.27
CA VAL A 18 6.47 -36.50 5.72
C VAL A 18 7.15 -37.83 6.03
N SER A 19 8.33 -37.75 6.66
CA SER A 19 9.14 -38.87 7.09
C SER A 19 8.93 -39.15 8.59
N SER A 20 8.51 -40.38 8.95
CA SER A 20 8.34 -40.81 10.34
C SER A 20 8.11 -42.32 10.48
N ALA A 21 8.29 -42.86 11.66
CA ALA A 21 7.92 -44.25 11.97
C ALA A 21 6.40 -44.45 11.89
N LEU A 22 5.95 -45.44 11.09
CA LEU A 22 4.55 -45.60 10.67
C LEU A 22 3.59 -45.95 11.81
N GLN A 23 3.97 -46.87 12.70
CA GLN A 23 3.11 -47.38 13.76
C GLN A 23 3.27 -46.57 15.05
N GLU A 24 4.50 -46.22 15.39
CA GLU A 24 4.85 -45.52 16.62
C GLU A 24 4.31 -44.08 16.68
N LEU A 25 4.25 -43.40 15.55
CA LEU A 25 3.86 -41.97 15.42
C LEU A 25 2.57 -41.76 14.62
N ALA A 26 1.62 -42.69 14.70
CA ALA A 26 0.40 -42.66 13.90
C ALA A 26 -0.52 -41.48 14.21
N ALA A 27 -0.51 -40.97 15.45
CA ALA A 27 -1.28 -39.79 15.86
C ALA A 27 -0.62 -38.49 15.36
N GLU A 28 0.70 -38.41 15.49
CA GLU A 28 1.54 -37.30 15.03
C GLU A 28 1.48 -37.16 13.51
N ARG A 29 1.52 -38.27 12.80
CA ARG A 29 1.35 -38.30 11.33
C ARG A 29 0.04 -37.71 10.88
N ARG A 30 -1.06 -37.99 11.61
CA ARG A 30 -2.38 -37.40 11.34
C ARG A 30 -2.36 -35.90 11.60
N ALA A 31 -1.79 -35.47 12.70
CA ALA A 31 -1.64 -34.07 13.06
C ALA A 31 -0.86 -33.27 11.99
N VAL A 32 0.27 -33.81 11.51
CA VAL A 32 1.06 -33.18 10.44
C VAL A 32 0.32 -33.19 9.10
N ARG A 33 -0.42 -34.27 8.78
CA ARG A 33 -1.26 -34.30 7.57
C ARG A 33 -2.31 -33.19 7.62
N ASP A 34 -2.96 -33.02 8.77
CA ASP A 34 -4.02 -32.05 8.95
C ASP A 34 -3.44 -30.62 8.90
N ALA A 35 -2.25 -30.38 9.49
CA ALA A 35 -1.48 -29.14 9.37
C ALA A 35 -1.13 -28.78 7.91
N VAL A 36 -0.59 -29.72 7.15
CA VAL A 36 -0.26 -29.54 5.73
C VAL A 36 -1.51 -29.25 4.90
N THR A 37 -2.62 -29.94 5.21
CA THR A 37 -3.87 -29.79 4.47
C THR A 37 -4.58 -28.47 4.80
N SER A 38 -4.49 -27.97 6.04
CA SER A 38 -5.06 -26.68 6.45
C SER A 38 -4.47 -25.52 5.64
N LEU A 39 -3.19 -25.61 5.30
CA LEU A 39 -2.46 -24.67 4.44
C LEU A 39 -2.67 -24.92 2.93
N ARG A 40 -3.62 -25.77 2.55
CA ARG A 40 -3.91 -26.18 1.16
C ARG A 40 -2.72 -26.79 0.41
N LEU A 41 -1.72 -27.31 1.14
CA LEU A 41 -0.59 -28.05 0.61
C LEU A 41 -0.94 -29.52 0.42
N VAL A 42 -0.11 -30.28 -0.29
CA VAL A 42 -0.32 -31.70 -0.53
C VAL A 42 0.62 -32.54 0.36
N PRO A 43 0.11 -33.24 1.40
CA PRO A 43 0.94 -34.13 2.19
C PRO A 43 1.29 -35.38 1.36
N VAL A 44 2.59 -35.66 1.24
CA VAL A 44 3.13 -36.83 0.58
C VAL A 44 3.65 -37.75 1.66
N MET A 45 2.90 -38.83 1.93
CA MET A 45 3.19 -39.75 3.03
C MET A 45 3.31 -41.15 2.48
N PHE A 46 4.36 -41.87 2.97
CA PHE A 46 4.48 -43.27 2.69
C PHE A 46 3.53 -44.05 3.61
N GLU A 47 2.60 -44.81 3.06
CA GLU A 47 1.67 -45.63 3.83
C GLU A 47 1.80 -47.10 3.43
N LEU A 48 1.64 -48.02 4.44
CA LEU A 48 1.65 -49.43 4.23
C LEU A 48 0.45 -49.86 3.37
N GLY A 49 0.72 -50.24 2.11
CA GLY A 49 -0.26 -50.82 1.21
C GLY A 49 0.43 -51.69 0.18
N ALA A 50 -0.26 -52.67 -0.43
CA ALA A 50 0.30 -53.46 -1.49
C ALA A 50 0.64 -52.57 -2.69
N ARG A 51 1.95 -52.52 -3.04
CA ARG A 51 2.47 -51.75 -4.17
C ARG A 51 3.30 -52.68 -5.07
N PRO A 52 3.30 -52.49 -6.39
CA PRO A 52 4.08 -53.33 -7.33
C PRO A 52 5.58 -53.06 -7.24
N ASP A 53 5.98 -51.90 -6.70
CA ASP A 53 7.39 -51.47 -6.65
C ASP A 53 8.01 -51.62 -5.26
N PRO A 54 9.36 -51.83 -5.18
CA PRO A 54 10.06 -51.87 -3.91
C PRO A 54 9.88 -50.59 -3.09
N PRO A 55 9.73 -50.67 -1.75
CA PRO A 55 9.50 -49.50 -0.89
C PRO A 55 10.49 -48.35 -1.13
N ARG A 56 11.76 -48.68 -1.40
CA ARG A 56 12.81 -47.68 -1.63
C ARG A 56 12.65 -46.92 -2.92
N SER A 57 12.18 -47.51 -4.00
CA SER A 57 11.90 -46.80 -5.25
C SER A 57 10.69 -45.90 -5.11
N VAL A 58 9.67 -46.28 -4.32
CA VAL A 58 8.46 -45.51 -4.11
C VAL A 58 8.73 -44.22 -3.29
N TYR A 59 9.39 -44.32 -2.11
CA TYR A 59 9.63 -43.09 -1.33
C TYR A 59 10.64 -42.15 -2.00
N ARG A 60 11.62 -42.71 -2.76
CA ARG A 60 12.53 -41.86 -3.55
C ARG A 60 11.79 -41.07 -4.65
N ALA A 61 10.86 -41.71 -5.35
CA ALA A 61 10.04 -41.07 -6.34
C ALA A 61 9.12 -39.98 -5.71
N TYR A 62 8.58 -40.24 -4.53
CA TYR A 62 7.76 -39.30 -3.79
C TYR A 62 8.58 -38.10 -3.29
N LEU A 63 9.78 -38.36 -2.74
CA LEU A 63 10.69 -37.32 -2.27
C LEU A 63 11.17 -36.43 -3.43
N ALA A 64 11.50 -37.01 -4.57
CA ALA A 64 11.94 -36.29 -5.76
C ALA A 64 10.86 -35.36 -6.34
N GLN A 65 9.58 -35.58 -6.03
CA GLN A 65 8.45 -34.76 -6.46
C GLN A 65 7.99 -33.76 -5.38
N SER A 66 8.64 -33.73 -4.23
CA SER A 66 8.27 -32.90 -3.10
C SER A 66 9.18 -31.67 -3.01
N GLN A 67 8.65 -30.58 -2.48
CA GLN A 67 9.33 -29.29 -2.36
C GLN A 67 9.79 -29.00 -0.92
N VAL A 68 9.20 -29.67 0.08
CA VAL A 68 9.53 -29.53 1.49
C VAL A 68 9.62 -30.91 2.13
N PHE A 69 10.55 -31.07 3.07
CA PHE A 69 10.71 -32.28 3.87
C PHE A 69 10.35 -31.99 5.34
N VAL A 70 9.48 -32.82 5.91
CA VAL A 70 9.12 -32.82 7.34
C VAL A 70 9.52 -34.15 7.96
N GLY A 71 10.44 -34.11 8.92
CA GLY A 71 10.92 -35.31 9.65
C GLY A 71 10.38 -35.32 11.08
N ILE A 72 9.73 -36.41 11.50
CA ILE A 72 9.20 -36.59 12.85
C ILE A 72 9.86 -37.81 13.49
N TYR A 73 10.59 -37.61 14.57
CA TYR A 73 11.38 -38.66 15.21
C TYR A 73 11.05 -38.82 16.70
N TRP A 74 11.06 -40.05 17.21
CA TRP A 74 10.83 -40.34 18.63
C TRP A 74 11.80 -41.35 19.20
N GLN A 75 11.41 -42.66 19.24
CA GLN A 75 12.20 -43.72 19.85
C GLN A 75 12.83 -44.68 18.83
N SER A 76 12.09 -45.05 17.77
CA SER A 76 12.48 -46.08 16.82
C SER A 76 13.35 -45.54 15.68
N TYR A 77 14.47 -46.22 15.39
CA TYR A 77 15.33 -45.92 14.22
C TYR A 77 14.67 -46.30 12.88
N GLY A 78 13.62 -47.12 12.92
CA GLY A 78 12.93 -47.61 11.73
C GLY A 78 13.56 -48.90 11.18
N TRP A 79 12.91 -49.46 10.14
CA TRP A 79 13.32 -50.71 9.54
C TRP A 79 14.54 -50.55 8.63
N VAL A 80 15.50 -51.48 8.76
CA VAL A 80 16.67 -51.58 7.89
C VAL A 80 16.44 -52.75 6.94
N GLY A 81 16.41 -52.47 5.65
CA GLY A 81 16.16 -53.49 4.62
C GLY A 81 17.29 -54.49 4.48
N PRO A 82 17.02 -55.73 3.95
CA PRO A 82 18.07 -56.71 3.67
C PRO A 82 19.13 -56.15 2.72
N GLY A 83 20.39 -56.15 3.18
CA GLY A 83 21.53 -55.57 2.42
C GLY A 83 21.78 -54.09 2.56
N GLU A 84 20.97 -53.38 3.35
CA GLU A 84 21.12 -51.93 3.61
C GLU A 84 21.89 -51.67 4.93
N GLN A 85 22.61 -50.57 4.99
CA GLN A 85 23.38 -50.13 6.17
C GLN A 85 22.63 -49.16 7.07
N VAL A 86 21.61 -48.44 6.53
CA VAL A 86 20.81 -47.40 7.19
C VAL A 86 19.32 -47.72 7.11
N SER A 87 18.54 -47.18 8.04
CA SER A 87 17.08 -47.32 7.97
C SER A 87 16.46 -46.45 6.86
N GLY A 88 15.22 -46.77 6.50
CA GLY A 88 14.45 -45.92 5.56
C GLY A 88 14.38 -44.47 6.01
N LEU A 89 14.19 -44.19 7.31
CA LEU A 89 14.15 -42.84 7.87
C LEU A 89 15.45 -42.06 7.65
N GLU A 90 16.59 -42.72 7.86
CA GLU A 90 17.88 -42.08 7.63
C GLU A 90 18.19 -41.90 6.13
N ASP A 91 17.78 -42.85 5.27
CA ASP A 91 17.92 -42.74 3.81
C ASP A 91 17.05 -41.57 3.27
N GLU A 92 15.79 -41.43 3.73
CA GLU A 92 14.90 -40.33 3.41
C GLU A 92 15.48 -38.96 3.83
N TYR A 93 16.03 -38.87 5.04
CA TYR A 93 16.72 -37.66 5.52
C TYR A 93 17.93 -37.33 4.65
N ARG A 94 18.79 -38.29 4.33
CA ARG A 94 19.97 -38.07 3.48
C ARG A 94 19.60 -37.62 2.07
N LEU A 95 18.56 -38.23 1.52
CA LEU A 95 18.06 -37.90 0.18
C LEU A 95 17.33 -36.55 0.11
N SER A 96 16.89 -36.01 1.24
CA SER A 96 16.27 -34.68 1.30
C SER A 96 17.28 -33.51 1.23
N ALA A 97 18.58 -33.79 1.04
CA ALA A 97 19.60 -32.77 0.83
C ALA A 97 19.21 -31.86 -0.35
N GLY A 98 19.16 -30.57 -0.10
CA GLY A 98 18.72 -29.58 -1.08
C GLY A 98 17.22 -29.22 -1.01
N LEU A 99 16.43 -29.87 -0.16
CA LEU A 99 15.08 -29.43 0.21
C LEU A 99 15.11 -28.68 1.54
N PRO A 100 14.21 -27.73 1.79
CA PRO A 100 13.95 -27.21 3.13
C PRO A 100 13.54 -28.36 4.03
N ARG A 101 14.16 -28.43 5.20
CA ARG A 101 13.94 -29.50 6.19
C ARG A 101 13.38 -28.92 7.48
N LEU A 102 12.21 -29.40 7.87
CA LEU A 102 11.59 -29.10 9.16
C LEU A 102 11.66 -30.38 10.00
N ILE A 103 12.37 -30.33 11.12
CA ILE A 103 12.67 -31.52 11.94
C ILE A 103 12.03 -31.38 13.31
N TYR A 104 11.20 -32.34 13.69
CA TYR A 104 10.49 -32.40 14.96
C TYR A 104 10.85 -33.64 15.75
N VAL A 105 11.23 -33.45 17.00
CA VAL A 105 11.68 -34.55 17.88
C VAL A 105 10.78 -34.66 19.10
N LYS A 106 10.06 -35.76 19.22
CA LYS A 106 9.17 -35.98 20.36
C LYS A 106 9.93 -36.23 21.65
N SER A 107 9.48 -35.60 22.74
CA SER A 107 10.01 -35.72 24.09
C SER A 107 8.87 -35.94 25.09
N PRO A 108 9.09 -36.79 26.19
CA PRO A 108 10.28 -37.58 26.51
C PRO A 108 10.45 -38.81 25.60
N ALA A 109 11.69 -39.29 25.46
CA ALA A 109 12.00 -40.48 24.70
C ALA A 109 12.90 -41.46 25.53
N PRO A 110 12.33 -42.19 26.50
CA PRO A 110 13.08 -42.97 27.47
C PRO A 110 13.78 -44.22 26.86
N GLU A 111 13.30 -44.72 25.72
CA GLU A 111 13.79 -45.98 25.09
C GLU A 111 14.29 -45.67 23.64
N ARG A 112 14.95 -44.54 23.42
CA ARG A 112 15.44 -44.16 22.08
C ARG A 112 16.56 -45.09 21.61
N ASP A 113 16.39 -45.63 20.40
CA ASP A 113 17.40 -46.44 19.71
C ASP A 113 18.73 -45.68 19.60
N PRO A 114 19.88 -46.29 19.97
CA PRO A 114 21.18 -45.64 19.91
C PRO A 114 21.57 -45.11 18.51
N ARG A 115 21.13 -45.80 17.43
CA ARG A 115 21.38 -45.34 16.04
C ARG A 115 20.55 -44.11 15.69
N LEU A 116 19.31 -44.03 16.16
CA LEU A 116 18.50 -42.82 16.02
C LEU A 116 19.09 -41.66 16.81
N ALA A 117 19.58 -41.94 18.03
CA ALA A 117 20.26 -40.93 18.84
C ALA A 117 21.52 -40.39 18.14
N GLN A 118 22.28 -41.25 17.48
CA GLN A 118 23.45 -40.85 16.69
C GLN A 118 23.07 -40.06 15.44
N MET A 119 22.01 -40.42 14.70
CA MET A 119 21.47 -39.68 13.57
C MET A 119 21.02 -38.29 14.02
N LEU A 120 20.26 -38.17 15.11
CA LEU A 120 19.79 -36.89 15.66
C LEU A 120 20.95 -36.00 16.17
N ALA A 121 22.04 -36.63 16.70
CA ALA A 121 23.25 -35.87 17.03
C ALA A 121 23.89 -35.25 15.77
N GLY A 122 23.97 -36.05 14.68
CA GLY A 122 24.44 -35.52 13.39
C GLY A 122 23.60 -34.41 12.81
N ILE A 123 22.27 -34.49 12.96
CA ILE A 123 21.34 -33.41 12.56
C ILE A 123 21.55 -32.15 13.42
N ARG A 124 21.86 -32.33 14.70
CA ARG A 124 22.14 -31.22 15.63
C ARG A 124 23.41 -30.46 15.31
N ASP A 125 24.43 -31.18 14.82
CA ASP A 125 25.73 -30.62 14.45
C ASP A 125 25.71 -30.01 13.04
N ASP A 126 24.62 -30.22 12.27
CA ASP A 126 24.42 -29.61 10.95
C ASP A 126 23.93 -28.15 11.10
N ALA A 127 24.78 -27.20 10.75
CA ALA A 127 24.48 -25.75 10.84
C ALA A 127 23.35 -25.29 9.91
N GLU A 128 22.91 -26.11 8.98
CA GLU A 128 21.85 -25.78 8.00
C GLU A 128 20.44 -26.26 8.41
N VAL A 129 20.29 -26.98 9.54
CA VAL A 129 19.03 -27.61 9.95
C VAL A 129 18.67 -27.22 11.38
N SER A 130 17.56 -26.53 11.55
CA SER A 130 16.95 -26.34 12.88
C SER A 130 15.98 -27.47 13.20
N TYR A 131 15.87 -27.83 14.49
CA TYR A 131 14.88 -28.82 14.94
C TYR A 131 14.15 -28.30 16.18
N GLN A 132 12.87 -28.69 16.28
CA GLN A 132 12.02 -28.36 17.42
C GLN A 132 11.63 -29.59 18.21
N HIS A 133 11.38 -29.41 19.51
CA HIS A 133 10.84 -30.46 20.38
C HIS A 133 9.34 -30.27 20.54
N PHE A 134 8.60 -31.39 20.65
CA PHE A 134 7.18 -31.39 20.96
C PHE A 134 6.84 -32.53 21.92
N SER A 135 5.71 -32.42 22.60
CA SER A 135 5.24 -33.40 23.59
C SER A 135 4.00 -34.19 23.13
N ASP A 136 3.11 -33.55 22.42
CA ASP A 136 1.84 -34.13 21.99
C ASP A 136 1.49 -33.76 20.53
N PRO A 137 0.52 -34.44 19.89
CA PRO A 137 0.15 -34.22 18.51
C PRO A 137 -0.43 -32.83 18.22
N ALA A 138 -1.09 -32.17 19.19
CA ALA A 138 -1.68 -30.86 18.96
C ALA A 138 -0.61 -29.76 18.93
N GLU A 139 0.38 -29.85 19.82
CA GLU A 139 1.56 -28.99 19.80
C GLU A 139 2.33 -29.16 18.47
N LEU A 140 2.55 -30.39 18.02
CA LEU A 140 3.19 -30.67 16.74
C LEU A 140 2.42 -30.06 15.56
N GLN A 141 1.10 -30.19 15.55
CA GLN A 141 0.26 -29.61 14.50
C GLN A 141 0.48 -28.09 14.40
N GLN A 142 0.43 -27.39 15.52
CA GLN A 142 0.60 -25.94 15.55
C GLN A 142 2.00 -25.51 15.14
N GLN A 143 3.06 -26.23 15.58
CA GLN A 143 4.43 -25.95 15.18
C GLN A 143 4.61 -26.13 13.66
N VAL A 144 4.11 -27.24 13.10
CA VAL A 144 4.21 -27.52 11.66
C VAL A 144 3.43 -26.50 10.82
N GLU A 145 2.25 -26.09 11.25
CA GLU A 145 1.47 -25.04 10.58
C GLU A 145 2.25 -23.72 10.53
N ASN A 146 2.79 -23.28 11.66
CA ASN A 146 3.55 -22.05 11.77
C ASN A 146 4.84 -22.11 10.92
N ASP A 147 5.64 -23.19 11.07
CA ASP A 147 6.92 -23.29 10.36
C ASP A 147 6.76 -23.43 8.85
N LEU A 148 5.71 -24.12 8.38
CA LEU A 148 5.38 -24.20 6.95
C LEU A 148 4.90 -22.84 6.42
N ALA A 149 4.10 -22.10 7.18
CA ALA A 149 3.65 -20.76 6.79
C ALA A 149 4.83 -19.79 6.65
N VAL A 150 5.76 -19.80 7.62
CA VAL A 150 7.00 -19.01 7.56
C VAL A 150 7.87 -19.41 6.36
N LEU A 151 8.11 -20.71 6.19
CA LEU A 151 8.92 -21.24 5.09
C LEU A 151 8.36 -20.88 3.70
N LEU A 152 7.02 -20.94 3.55
CA LEU A 152 6.35 -20.55 2.31
C LEU A 152 6.51 -19.05 2.07
N SER A 153 6.35 -18.22 3.09
CA SER A 153 6.53 -16.77 3.00
C SER A 153 7.96 -16.43 2.58
N GLU A 154 8.97 -17.02 3.23
CA GLU A 154 10.39 -16.81 2.89
C GLU A 154 10.71 -17.26 1.45
N ARG A 155 10.16 -18.38 0.98
CA ARG A 155 10.40 -18.86 -0.39
C ARG A 155 9.64 -18.10 -1.46
N PHE A 156 8.47 -17.55 -1.17
CA PHE A 156 7.76 -16.65 -2.08
C PHE A 156 8.57 -15.38 -2.30
N GLU A 157 9.27 -14.88 -1.29
CA GLU A 157 10.20 -13.75 -1.43
C GLU A 157 11.43 -14.11 -2.27
N MET A 158 11.96 -15.33 -2.16
CA MET A 158 13.14 -15.79 -2.92
C MET A 158 12.86 -16.17 -4.37
N THR A 159 11.61 -16.40 -4.77
CA THR A 159 11.25 -16.91 -6.13
C THR A 159 10.90 -15.80 -7.12
N ARG A 160 11.09 -14.52 -6.77
CA ARG A 160 11.00 -13.43 -7.74
C ARG A 160 12.24 -13.42 -8.63
N PRO A 161 12.14 -13.72 -9.96
CA PRO A 161 13.30 -13.67 -10.84
C PRO A 161 13.77 -12.22 -11.00
N GLY A 162 14.96 -11.91 -10.52
CA GLY A 162 15.72 -10.72 -10.86
C GLY A 162 15.57 -9.55 -9.91
N GLN A 163 16.07 -9.72 -8.67
CA GLN A 163 16.45 -8.57 -7.84
C GLN A 163 17.72 -8.90 -7.05
N GLY A 164 18.84 -8.65 -7.68
CA GLY A 164 20.03 -8.23 -6.96
C GLY A 164 19.96 -6.71 -6.87
N ALA A 165 19.91 -6.19 -5.67
CA ALA A 165 19.86 -4.80 -5.21
C ALA A 165 18.47 -4.17 -5.04
N ALA A 166 18.19 -3.79 -3.78
CA ALA A 166 17.09 -2.93 -3.31
C ALA A 166 15.67 -3.52 -3.32
N ASP A 167 15.34 -4.34 -2.28
CA ASP A 167 13.96 -4.48 -1.79
C ASP A 167 13.59 -3.23 -0.98
N GLU A 168 13.10 -2.21 -1.69
CA GLU A 168 12.18 -1.25 -1.11
C GLU A 168 10.78 -1.81 -1.36
N ALA A 169 9.97 -1.99 -0.30
CA ALA A 169 8.53 -2.09 -0.42
C ALA A 169 8.02 -0.99 -1.36
N PRO A 170 6.91 -1.16 -2.12
CA PRO A 170 6.40 -0.08 -2.93
C PRO A 170 5.99 1.06 -2.00
N LEU A 171 6.95 1.95 -1.75
CA LEU A 171 6.74 3.22 -1.09
C LEU A 171 5.74 3.99 -1.95
N ALA A 172 4.77 4.63 -1.32
CA ALA A 172 4.03 5.72 -1.94
C ALA A 172 5.04 6.62 -2.65
N GLY A 173 4.87 6.81 -3.99
CA GLY A 173 5.88 7.50 -4.81
C GLY A 173 6.71 6.61 -5.74
N ALA A 174 6.40 5.32 -5.85
CA ALA A 174 7.00 4.46 -6.88
C ALA A 174 6.63 4.96 -8.29
N PHE A 175 7.65 5.04 -9.16
CA PHE A 175 7.40 5.47 -10.55
C PHE A 175 6.48 4.50 -11.27
N PRO A 176 5.47 4.99 -12.00
CA PRO A 176 4.68 4.14 -12.87
C PRO A 176 5.61 3.49 -13.91
N VAL A 177 5.46 2.18 -14.11
CA VAL A 177 6.20 1.43 -15.13
C VAL A 177 5.33 1.38 -16.38
N PRO A 178 5.68 2.15 -17.44
CA PRO A 178 4.90 2.11 -18.67
C PRO A 178 4.95 0.73 -19.33
N ALA A 179 3.82 0.20 -19.72
CA ALA A 179 3.72 -1.11 -20.40
C ALA A 179 4.36 -1.13 -21.78
N THR A 180 4.66 0.04 -22.37
CA THR A 180 5.21 0.19 -23.72
C THR A 180 6.37 1.19 -23.74
N PRO A 181 7.37 1.02 -24.62
CA PRO A 181 8.50 1.95 -24.74
C PRO A 181 8.04 3.36 -25.16
N LEU A 182 8.83 4.35 -24.81
CA LEU A 182 8.66 5.72 -25.28
C LEU A 182 9.19 5.82 -26.71
N VAL A 183 8.37 6.29 -27.64
CA VAL A 183 8.72 6.36 -29.07
C VAL A 183 9.11 7.77 -29.47
N GLY A 184 10.32 7.95 -30.03
CA GLY A 184 10.77 9.17 -30.70
C GLY A 184 10.83 10.42 -29.84
N ARG A 185 11.24 10.27 -28.58
CA ARG A 185 11.36 11.34 -27.57
C ARG A 185 12.75 11.46 -26.97
N ASP A 186 13.76 10.89 -27.64
CA ASP A 186 15.12 10.87 -27.10
C ASP A 186 15.73 12.29 -27.02
N GLN A 187 15.43 13.16 -27.99
CA GLN A 187 15.89 14.55 -27.97
C GLN A 187 15.24 15.37 -26.86
N GLU A 188 13.92 15.25 -26.70
CA GLU A 188 13.19 15.94 -25.63
C GLU A 188 13.58 15.41 -24.24
N THR A 189 13.79 14.09 -24.11
CA THR A 189 14.28 13.49 -22.85
C THR A 189 15.65 14.07 -22.50
N ALA A 190 16.59 14.09 -23.45
CA ALA A 190 17.93 14.67 -23.23
C ALA A 190 17.87 16.16 -22.89
N ALA A 191 17.00 16.93 -23.56
CA ALA A 191 16.83 18.37 -23.29
C ALA A 191 16.25 18.62 -21.88
N VAL A 192 15.30 17.81 -21.41
CA VAL A 192 14.80 17.87 -20.03
C VAL A 192 15.89 17.49 -19.03
N GLU A 193 16.70 16.46 -19.33
CA GLU A 193 17.84 16.05 -18.50
C GLU A 193 18.87 17.20 -18.41
N GLU A 194 19.21 17.85 -19.52
CA GLU A 194 20.16 18.99 -19.54
C GLU A 194 19.63 20.16 -18.69
N LEU A 195 18.35 20.49 -18.78
CA LEU A 195 17.73 21.54 -17.97
C LEU A 195 17.82 21.23 -16.48
N VAL A 196 17.50 19.99 -16.07
CA VAL A 196 17.47 19.57 -14.66
C VAL A 196 18.88 19.44 -14.07
N VAL A 197 19.88 19.01 -14.86
CA VAL A 197 21.27 18.90 -14.42
C VAL A 197 21.93 20.28 -14.32
N GLY A 198 21.41 21.30 -15.00
CA GLY A 198 21.90 22.67 -14.94
C GLY A 198 21.81 23.25 -13.53
N GLU A 199 22.93 23.72 -12.95
CA GLU A 199 23.02 24.17 -11.54
C GLU A 199 22.07 25.33 -11.16
N SER A 200 21.45 26.01 -12.15
CA SER A 200 20.57 27.17 -11.93
C SER A 200 19.08 26.87 -12.03
N VAL A 201 18.67 25.67 -12.53
CA VAL A 201 17.28 25.33 -12.78
C VAL A 201 16.77 24.37 -11.73
N ARG A 202 15.76 24.80 -10.96
CA ARG A 202 15.17 23.99 -9.88
C ARG A 202 13.69 23.70 -10.06
N LEU A 203 13.04 24.31 -11.06
CA LEU A 203 11.65 24.03 -11.40
C LEU A 203 11.53 23.95 -12.92
N VAL A 204 11.18 22.78 -13.42
CA VAL A 204 10.88 22.55 -14.83
C VAL A 204 9.44 22.12 -14.96
N THR A 205 8.64 22.85 -15.73
CA THR A 205 7.25 22.52 -16.00
C THR A 205 7.09 22.09 -17.46
N LEU A 206 6.76 20.80 -17.65
CA LEU A 206 6.43 20.26 -18.96
C LEU A 206 5.01 20.71 -19.33
N THR A 207 4.89 21.59 -20.30
CA THR A 207 3.60 22.12 -20.74
C THR A 207 3.14 21.52 -22.07
N GLY A 208 1.84 21.57 -22.33
CA GLY A 208 1.25 21.11 -23.58
C GLY A 208 -0.15 20.50 -23.42
N PRO A 209 -0.86 20.25 -24.54
CA PRO A 209 -2.20 19.74 -24.53
C PRO A 209 -2.30 18.33 -23.91
N GLY A 210 -3.52 17.94 -23.50
CA GLY A 210 -3.81 16.56 -23.09
C GLY A 210 -3.41 15.57 -24.19
N GLY A 211 -2.88 14.42 -23.82
CA GLY A 211 -2.53 13.37 -24.76
C GLY A 211 -1.25 13.59 -25.58
N VAL A 212 -0.47 14.68 -25.36
CA VAL A 212 0.80 14.93 -26.05
C VAL A 212 1.98 14.08 -25.51
N GLY A 213 1.79 13.43 -24.35
CA GLY A 213 2.80 12.55 -23.76
C GLY A 213 3.66 13.18 -22.66
N LYS A 214 3.22 14.28 -22.02
CA LYS A 214 3.94 14.96 -20.92
C LYS A 214 4.36 13.98 -19.81
N THR A 215 3.40 13.25 -19.25
CA THR A 215 3.62 12.28 -18.18
C THR A 215 4.63 11.21 -18.57
N ARG A 216 4.53 10.66 -19.78
CA ARG A 216 5.47 9.63 -20.26
C ARG A 216 6.88 10.16 -20.42
N LEU A 217 7.04 11.37 -20.98
CA LEU A 217 8.32 12.05 -21.10
C LEU A 217 8.93 12.33 -19.72
N MET A 218 8.11 12.86 -18.81
CA MET A 218 8.52 13.18 -17.45
C MET A 218 9.00 11.94 -16.69
N VAL A 219 8.25 10.85 -16.74
CA VAL A 219 8.60 9.57 -16.07
C VAL A 219 9.91 9.02 -16.62
N GLU A 220 10.12 9.04 -17.95
CA GLU A 220 11.37 8.56 -18.55
C GLU A 220 12.56 9.44 -18.18
N ALA A 221 12.43 10.76 -18.25
CA ALA A 221 13.48 11.69 -17.84
C ALA A 221 13.80 11.53 -16.34
N ALA A 222 12.80 11.43 -15.49
CA ALA A 222 13.00 11.27 -14.05
C ALA A 222 13.66 9.94 -13.69
N ARG A 223 13.37 8.84 -14.41
CA ARG A 223 14.05 7.54 -14.22
C ARG A 223 15.54 7.62 -14.57
N ARG A 224 15.91 8.37 -15.60
CA ARG A 224 17.32 8.57 -16.00
C ARG A 224 18.03 9.52 -15.04
N LEU A 225 17.35 10.55 -14.56
CA LEU A 225 17.91 11.56 -13.66
C LEU A 225 18.05 11.06 -12.21
N GLY A 226 17.14 10.21 -11.76
CA GLY A 226 17.03 9.77 -10.36
C GLY A 226 18.34 9.31 -9.72
N PRO A 227 19.18 8.49 -10.40
CA PRO A 227 20.48 8.07 -9.85
C PRO A 227 21.47 9.23 -9.59
N GLY A 228 21.26 10.40 -10.19
CA GLY A 228 22.07 11.61 -9.99
C GLY A 228 21.70 12.41 -8.73
N PHE A 229 20.59 12.08 -8.07
CA PHE A 229 20.14 12.72 -6.83
C PHE A 229 20.45 11.81 -5.65
N ALA A 230 21.12 12.35 -4.62
CA ALA A 230 21.55 11.58 -3.47
C ALA A 230 20.36 10.93 -2.71
N ASP A 231 19.21 11.63 -2.67
CA ASP A 231 17.97 11.15 -2.06
C ASP A 231 16.97 10.61 -3.08
N GLY A 232 17.44 10.39 -4.33
CA GLY A 232 16.67 9.80 -5.42
C GLY A 232 15.63 10.72 -6.02
N ALA A 233 14.62 10.10 -6.66
CA ALA A 233 13.48 10.78 -7.25
C ALA A 233 12.18 10.22 -6.64
N ARG A 234 11.16 11.07 -6.50
CA ARG A 234 9.84 10.70 -5.97
C ARG A 234 8.73 11.19 -6.90
N PHE A 235 7.80 10.31 -7.19
CA PHE A 235 6.66 10.58 -8.09
C PHE A 235 5.39 10.80 -7.26
N VAL A 236 4.65 11.86 -7.60
CA VAL A 236 3.37 12.22 -6.98
C VAL A 236 2.36 12.46 -8.08
N ALA A 237 1.33 11.64 -8.14
CA ALA A 237 0.19 11.84 -9.03
C ALA A 237 -0.81 12.79 -8.36
N LEU A 238 -1.13 13.90 -9.03
CA LEU A 238 -2.11 14.89 -8.54
C LEU A 238 -3.46 14.77 -9.26
N ALA A 239 -3.64 13.73 -10.07
CA ALA A 239 -4.85 13.51 -10.86
C ALA A 239 -6.12 13.34 -10.00
N SER A 240 -6.01 12.74 -8.84
CA SER A 240 -7.10 12.55 -7.87
C SER A 240 -7.29 13.74 -6.92
N VAL A 241 -6.35 14.69 -6.90
CA VAL A 241 -6.36 15.85 -6.00
C VAL A 241 -7.15 17.00 -6.63
N SER A 242 -8.32 17.31 -6.10
CA SER A 242 -9.21 18.35 -6.63
C SER A 242 -9.01 19.74 -6.00
N GLU A 243 -8.33 19.82 -4.85
CA GLU A 243 -8.17 21.05 -4.09
C GLU A 243 -6.70 21.41 -3.88
N ALA A 244 -6.37 22.69 -4.07
CA ALA A 244 -5.01 23.21 -3.88
C ALA A 244 -4.46 22.98 -2.46
N GLY A 245 -5.32 23.00 -1.45
CA GLY A 245 -4.96 22.76 -0.05
C GLY A 245 -4.47 21.33 0.23
N LEU A 246 -4.85 20.35 -0.60
CA LEU A 246 -4.48 18.95 -0.43
C LEU A 246 -3.14 18.58 -1.11
N VAL A 247 -2.56 19.48 -1.91
CA VAL A 247 -1.30 19.21 -2.63
C VAL A 247 -0.14 18.96 -1.67
N ALA A 248 -0.08 19.70 -0.55
CA ALA A 248 0.93 19.46 0.47
C ALA A 248 0.81 18.06 1.05
N ALA A 249 -0.39 17.57 1.31
CA ALA A 249 -0.64 16.22 1.80
C ALA A 249 -0.28 15.15 0.76
N ALA A 250 -0.62 15.38 -0.50
CA ALA A 250 -0.26 14.48 -1.59
C ALA A 250 1.27 14.39 -1.80
N ILE A 251 1.98 15.52 -1.71
CA ILE A 251 3.45 15.55 -1.76
C ILE A 251 4.02 14.79 -0.57
N ALA A 252 3.50 15.03 0.63
CA ALA A 252 3.94 14.34 1.82
C ALA A 252 3.73 12.82 1.72
N ALA A 253 2.57 12.38 1.30
CA ALA A 253 2.28 10.96 1.06
C ALA A 253 3.23 10.35 0.02
N GLY A 254 3.46 11.05 -1.12
CA GLY A 254 4.40 10.60 -2.15
C GLY A 254 5.87 10.55 -1.69
N LEU A 255 6.22 11.33 -0.69
CA LEU A 255 7.51 11.28 -0.02
C LEU A 255 7.57 10.20 1.08
N GLY A 256 6.46 9.53 1.36
CA GLY A 256 6.33 8.59 2.47
C GLY A 256 6.25 9.28 3.84
N LEU A 257 5.82 10.54 3.85
CA LEU A 257 5.64 11.34 5.06
C LEU A 257 4.22 11.14 5.58
N ASN A 258 4.08 10.55 6.75
CA ASN A 258 2.80 10.52 7.46
C ASN A 258 2.63 11.84 8.19
N THR A 259 1.77 12.69 7.67
CA THR A 259 1.55 14.04 8.17
C THR A 259 0.42 14.07 9.18
N SER A 260 0.77 14.34 10.42
CA SER A 260 -0.24 14.57 11.42
C SER A 260 0.36 15.33 12.62
N ALA A 261 -0.08 16.55 12.87
CA ALA A 261 0.12 17.37 14.07
C ALA A 261 1.09 18.59 14.00
N GLY A 262 1.56 18.98 12.83
CA GLY A 262 2.28 20.25 12.65
C GLY A 262 1.72 21.05 11.48
N PRO A 263 2.15 22.28 11.23
CA PRO A 263 1.92 22.92 9.96
C PRO A 263 2.64 22.10 8.90
N LEU A 264 1.89 21.28 8.18
CA LEU A 264 2.34 20.32 7.14
C LEU A 264 3.43 20.89 6.22
N ILE A 265 3.32 22.16 5.86
CA ILE A 265 4.29 22.87 5.04
C ILE A 265 5.66 22.98 5.76
N ALA A 266 5.67 23.26 7.05
CA ALA A 266 6.91 23.35 7.82
C ALA A 266 7.61 21.97 7.96
N ASP A 267 6.82 20.91 8.05
CA ASP A 267 7.34 19.53 8.08
C ASP A 267 7.96 19.15 6.73
N LEU A 268 7.26 19.48 5.62
CA LEU A 268 7.79 19.32 4.27
C LEU A 268 9.10 20.12 4.07
N GLU A 269 9.14 21.37 4.51
CA GLU A 269 10.34 22.18 4.43
C GLU A 269 11.50 21.58 5.23
N SER A 270 11.24 21.15 6.46
CA SER A 270 12.25 20.53 7.32
C SER A 270 12.79 19.24 6.72
N TYR A 271 11.89 18.41 6.15
CA TYR A 271 12.28 17.18 5.47
C TYR A 271 13.12 17.43 4.21
N LEU A 272 12.72 18.39 3.38
CA LEU A 272 13.36 18.65 2.09
C LEU A 272 14.66 19.45 2.21
N ARG A 273 14.81 20.26 3.25
CA ARG A 273 15.95 21.18 3.45
C ARG A 273 17.33 20.52 3.38
N PRO A 274 17.61 19.37 4.03
CA PRO A 274 18.92 18.71 3.98
C PRO A 274 19.11 17.83 2.74
N ARG A 275 18.07 17.64 1.91
CA ARG A 275 18.04 16.62 0.86
C ARG A 275 18.32 17.17 -0.53
N ARG A 276 18.93 16.31 -1.36
CA ARG A 276 19.09 16.53 -2.79
C ARG A 276 18.17 15.57 -3.55
N LEU A 277 16.92 15.99 -3.78
CA LEU A 277 15.81 15.18 -4.24
C LEU A 277 15.22 15.74 -5.52
N LEU A 278 14.83 14.86 -6.46
CA LEU A 278 13.98 15.18 -7.60
C LEU A 278 12.51 14.85 -7.25
N LEU A 279 11.69 15.88 -7.11
CA LEU A 279 10.25 15.77 -6.90
C LEU A 279 9.53 15.85 -8.24
N VAL A 280 8.75 14.82 -8.57
CA VAL A 280 8.07 14.66 -9.86
C VAL A 280 6.57 14.75 -9.64
N LEU A 281 5.94 15.82 -10.14
CA LEU A 281 4.53 16.14 -9.91
C LEU A 281 3.74 16.00 -11.21
N ASP A 282 2.82 15.05 -11.28
CA ASP A 282 2.00 14.85 -12.47
C ASP A 282 0.61 15.48 -12.33
N ASN A 283 0.10 16.04 -13.43
CA ASN A 283 -1.23 16.66 -13.53
C ASN A 283 -1.45 17.88 -12.63
N PHE A 284 -0.48 18.76 -12.54
CA PHE A 284 -0.58 19.98 -11.72
C PHE A 284 -1.67 20.97 -12.19
N GLU A 285 -2.15 20.84 -13.43
CA GLU A 285 -3.21 21.68 -13.99
C GLU A 285 -4.51 21.70 -13.18
N GLN A 286 -4.80 20.68 -12.42
CA GLN A 286 -6.02 20.60 -11.59
C GLN A 286 -5.91 21.44 -10.33
N VAL A 287 -4.70 21.63 -9.84
CA VAL A 287 -4.41 22.27 -8.56
C VAL A 287 -3.47 23.48 -8.70
N THR A 288 -3.61 24.23 -9.77
CA THR A 288 -2.76 25.43 -10.06
C THR A 288 -2.75 26.45 -8.92
N GLY A 289 -3.81 26.51 -8.12
CA GLY A 289 -3.87 27.32 -6.90
C GLY A 289 -2.81 26.94 -5.85
N ALA A 290 -2.22 25.73 -5.93
CA ALA A 290 -1.14 25.30 -5.06
C ALA A 290 0.27 25.71 -5.55
N ALA A 291 0.39 26.40 -6.68
CA ALA A 291 1.70 26.82 -7.19
C ALA A 291 2.54 27.63 -6.16
N PRO A 292 1.99 28.52 -5.32
CA PRO A 292 2.76 29.20 -4.28
C PRO A 292 3.46 28.25 -3.30
N LEU A 293 2.87 27.10 -3.00
CA LEU A 293 3.50 26.06 -2.15
C LEU A 293 4.83 25.57 -2.74
N LEU A 294 4.90 25.36 -4.05
CA LEU A 294 6.15 24.93 -4.69
C LEU A 294 7.25 26.00 -4.56
N ALA A 295 6.88 27.28 -4.66
CA ALA A 295 7.83 28.38 -4.47
C ALA A 295 8.35 28.40 -3.01
N GLU A 296 7.50 28.15 -2.03
CA GLU A 296 7.85 28.07 -0.61
C GLU A 296 8.81 26.90 -0.34
N LEU A 297 8.48 25.69 -0.82
CA LEU A 297 9.33 24.52 -0.68
C LEU A 297 10.69 24.67 -1.38
N LEU A 298 10.72 25.24 -2.58
CA LEU A 298 11.96 25.54 -3.30
C LEU A 298 12.80 26.61 -2.59
N GLY A 299 12.16 27.56 -1.91
CA GLY A 299 12.83 28.56 -1.08
C GLY A 299 13.47 27.96 0.17
N ALA A 300 12.78 27.01 0.82
CA ALA A 300 13.24 26.35 2.04
C ALA A 300 14.28 25.25 1.80
N ALA A 301 14.28 24.59 0.65
CA ALA A 301 15.11 23.42 0.33
C ALA A 301 16.03 23.67 -0.88
N PRO A 302 17.31 24.07 -0.66
CA PRO A 302 18.25 24.39 -1.75
C PRO A 302 18.56 23.19 -2.68
N GLY A 303 18.50 21.97 -2.16
CA GLY A 303 18.77 20.72 -2.89
C GLY A 303 17.54 20.13 -3.63
N LEU A 304 16.36 20.73 -3.48
CA LEU A 304 15.14 20.30 -4.14
C LEU A 304 15.12 20.75 -5.60
N VAL A 305 14.80 19.82 -6.48
CA VAL A 305 14.46 20.09 -7.89
C VAL A 305 13.07 19.54 -8.13
N VAL A 306 12.22 20.30 -8.81
CA VAL A 306 10.83 19.93 -9.13
C VAL A 306 10.68 19.78 -10.64
N LEU A 307 10.14 18.66 -11.07
CA LEU A 307 9.72 18.40 -12.45
C LEU A 307 8.20 18.19 -12.45
N ALA A 308 7.46 19.12 -13.06
CA ALA A 308 6.02 19.09 -13.06
C ALA A 308 5.43 18.92 -14.45
N THR A 309 4.26 18.29 -14.59
CA THR A 309 3.44 18.37 -15.81
C THR A 309 2.24 19.27 -15.57
N SER A 310 1.92 20.09 -16.56
CA SER A 310 0.75 20.95 -16.55
C SER A 310 0.27 21.25 -17.97
N ARG A 311 -0.99 21.68 -18.13
CA ARG A 311 -1.48 22.20 -19.42
C ARG A 311 -1.00 23.62 -19.68
N THR A 312 -0.68 24.36 -18.60
CA THR A 312 -0.23 25.74 -18.63
C THR A 312 0.93 25.96 -17.67
N VAL A 313 1.68 27.02 -17.85
CA VAL A 313 2.73 27.46 -16.92
C VAL A 313 2.18 27.75 -15.53
N LEU A 314 2.94 27.46 -14.49
CA LEU A 314 2.57 27.71 -13.08
C LEU A 314 2.77 29.16 -12.66
N ARG A 315 3.52 29.95 -13.46
CA ARG A 315 3.84 31.38 -13.26
C ARG A 315 4.63 31.64 -11.98
N LEU A 316 5.58 30.76 -11.69
CA LEU A 316 6.46 30.90 -10.54
C LEU A 316 7.81 31.52 -10.94
N SER A 317 8.41 32.27 -10.01
CA SER A 317 9.76 32.80 -10.21
C SER A 317 10.78 31.65 -10.28
N GLY A 318 11.61 31.61 -11.33
CA GLY A 318 12.57 30.55 -11.56
C GLY A 318 11.99 29.30 -12.25
N GLU A 319 10.73 29.33 -12.66
CA GLU A 319 10.12 28.32 -13.51
C GLU A 319 10.75 28.31 -14.89
N HIS A 320 11.14 27.13 -15.35
CA HIS A 320 11.54 26.90 -16.74
C HIS A 320 10.45 26.08 -17.43
N GLU A 321 9.78 26.72 -18.37
CA GLU A 321 8.81 26.04 -19.21
C GLU A 321 9.52 25.17 -20.26
N PHE A 322 9.08 23.91 -20.34
CA PHE A 322 9.45 23.00 -21.42
C PHE A 322 8.18 22.61 -22.18
N PRO A 323 7.88 23.28 -23.31
CA PRO A 323 6.70 22.94 -24.12
C PRO A 323 6.96 21.59 -24.82
N VAL A 324 6.15 20.58 -24.51
CA VAL A 324 6.23 19.27 -25.14
C VAL A 324 5.57 19.33 -26.51
N PRO A 325 6.34 19.23 -27.60
CA PRO A 325 5.78 19.32 -28.95
C PRO A 325 5.03 18.01 -29.29
N PRO A 326 4.11 18.02 -30.26
CA PRO A 326 3.62 16.80 -30.89
C PRO A 326 4.75 16.01 -31.54
N LEU A 327 4.49 14.73 -31.84
CA LEU A 327 5.47 13.93 -32.59
C LEU A 327 5.63 14.49 -34.00
N PRO A 328 6.86 14.48 -34.56
CA PRO A 328 7.10 14.89 -35.92
C PRO A 328 6.24 14.10 -36.91
N VAL A 329 5.61 14.81 -37.85
CA VAL A 329 4.79 14.22 -38.92
C VAL A 329 5.45 14.33 -40.28
N PRO A 330 5.19 13.37 -41.19
CA PRO A 330 5.71 13.46 -42.57
C PRO A 330 5.15 14.66 -43.31
N PRO A 331 5.94 15.29 -44.25
CA PRO A 331 5.45 16.35 -45.13
C PRO A 331 4.32 15.84 -46.04
N ALA A 332 3.47 16.75 -46.53
CA ALA A 332 2.46 16.42 -47.51
C ALA A 332 3.12 16.16 -48.88
N GLY A 333 2.70 15.11 -49.54
CA GLY A 333 3.21 14.85 -50.95
C GLY A 333 2.97 13.39 -51.36
N PRO A 334 3.00 13.09 -52.65
CA PRO A 334 2.95 11.71 -53.16
C PRO A 334 4.35 11.05 -53.12
N GLY A 335 4.39 9.72 -53.03
CA GLY A 335 5.59 8.94 -53.29
C GLY A 335 6.50 8.69 -52.08
N HIS A 336 5.95 8.57 -50.91
CA HIS A 336 6.70 8.24 -49.68
C HIS A 336 7.18 6.78 -49.69
N ASP A 337 8.49 6.57 -49.53
CA ASP A 337 9.06 5.27 -49.25
C ASP A 337 8.70 4.87 -47.80
N PRO A 338 8.14 3.65 -47.54
CA PRO A 338 7.84 3.17 -46.19
C PRO A 338 9.02 3.27 -45.24
N ALA A 339 10.26 3.03 -45.69
CA ALA A 339 11.47 3.11 -44.88
C ALA A 339 11.79 4.55 -44.45
N ASP A 340 11.52 5.53 -45.29
CA ASP A 340 11.70 6.94 -44.96
C ASP A 340 10.60 7.43 -43.98
N LEU A 341 9.37 6.93 -44.12
CA LEU A 341 8.28 7.29 -43.25
C LEU A 341 8.46 6.75 -41.84
N GLN A 342 9.07 5.59 -41.66
CA GLN A 342 9.38 5.03 -40.32
C GLN A 342 10.34 5.91 -39.51
N ARG A 343 11.05 6.85 -40.09
CA ARG A 343 11.89 7.83 -39.37
C ARG A 343 11.06 8.86 -38.59
N TYR A 344 9.80 9.05 -38.96
CA TYR A 344 8.90 9.94 -38.26
C TYR A 344 8.28 9.21 -37.06
N ALA A 345 8.48 9.73 -35.87
CA ALA A 345 8.01 9.14 -34.61
C ALA A 345 6.50 8.90 -34.59
N SER A 346 5.71 9.77 -35.22
CA SER A 346 4.27 9.60 -35.37
C SER A 346 3.88 8.35 -36.17
N VAL A 347 4.61 8.08 -37.24
CA VAL A 347 4.39 6.90 -38.12
C VAL A 347 4.88 5.64 -37.42
N SER A 348 6.04 5.69 -36.77
CA SER A 348 6.58 4.57 -35.97
C SER A 348 5.63 4.17 -34.86
N LEU A 349 5.08 5.16 -34.10
CA LEU A 349 4.09 4.91 -33.07
C LEU A 349 2.83 4.28 -33.65
N PHE A 350 2.31 4.82 -34.77
CA PHE A 350 1.13 4.25 -35.44
C PHE A 350 1.36 2.80 -35.84
N ALA A 351 2.49 2.52 -36.50
CA ALA A 351 2.84 1.18 -37.00
C ALA A 351 2.99 0.18 -35.85
N GLU A 352 3.67 0.55 -34.76
CA GLU A 352 3.84 -0.28 -33.57
C GLU A 352 2.49 -0.62 -32.91
N ARG A 353 1.61 0.38 -32.74
CA ARG A 353 0.28 0.18 -32.16
C ARG A 353 -0.66 -0.59 -33.09
N ALA A 354 -0.59 -0.33 -34.39
CA ALA A 354 -1.36 -1.08 -35.38
C ALA A 354 -0.93 -2.55 -35.43
N HIS A 355 0.38 -2.82 -35.37
CA HIS A 355 0.91 -4.19 -35.29
C HIS A 355 0.46 -4.92 -34.01
N ALA A 356 0.43 -4.23 -32.87
CA ALA A 356 0.00 -4.80 -31.60
C ALA A 356 -1.46 -5.29 -31.63
N VAL A 357 -2.36 -4.57 -32.32
CA VAL A 357 -3.79 -4.95 -32.44
C VAL A 357 -4.07 -5.82 -33.67
N ALA A 358 -3.24 -5.78 -34.70
CA ALA A 358 -3.33 -6.55 -35.93
C ALA A 358 -1.92 -7.07 -36.33
N PRO A 359 -1.51 -8.25 -35.83
CA PRO A 359 -0.14 -8.77 -36.03
C PRO A 359 0.31 -8.91 -37.49
N GLY A 360 -0.62 -8.93 -38.43
CA GLY A 360 -0.33 -8.92 -39.89
C GLY A 360 -0.16 -7.51 -40.48
N PHE A 361 -0.26 -6.44 -39.64
CA PHE A 361 -0.08 -5.08 -40.15
C PHE A 361 1.40 -4.77 -40.36
N GLU A 362 1.71 -4.40 -41.58
CA GLU A 362 3.05 -3.89 -41.97
C GLU A 362 2.88 -2.58 -42.74
N LEU A 363 3.82 -1.66 -42.58
CA LEU A 363 3.87 -0.44 -43.35
C LEU A 363 4.43 -0.77 -44.77
N THR A 364 3.58 -0.63 -45.75
CA THR A 364 3.90 -0.95 -47.14
C THR A 364 3.71 0.25 -48.06
N SER A 365 4.25 0.21 -49.28
CA SER A 365 4.01 1.27 -50.27
C SER A 365 2.54 1.52 -50.60
N ALA A 366 1.68 0.48 -50.41
CA ALA A 366 0.25 0.58 -50.64
C ALA A 366 -0.51 1.36 -49.53
N ASN A 367 -0.05 1.35 -48.27
CA ASN A 367 -0.72 2.00 -47.14
C ASN A 367 0.08 3.19 -46.56
N ALA A 368 1.34 3.33 -46.90
CA ALA A 368 2.24 4.34 -46.35
C ALA A 368 1.69 5.77 -46.48
N GLY A 369 1.17 6.13 -47.66
CA GLY A 369 0.55 7.44 -47.84
C GLY A 369 -0.68 7.71 -46.97
N ALA A 370 -1.51 6.70 -46.76
CA ALA A 370 -2.67 6.81 -45.88
C ALA A 370 -2.26 6.94 -44.43
N VAL A 371 -1.26 6.18 -43.95
CA VAL A 371 -0.73 6.30 -42.57
C VAL A 371 -0.10 7.68 -42.34
N ALA A 372 0.67 8.17 -43.28
CA ALA A 372 1.26 9.52 -43.23
C ALA A 372 0.17 10.60 -43.13
N GLU A 373 -0.91 10.45 -43.92
CA GLU A 373 -2.07 11.35 -43.87
C GLU A 373 -2.80 11.31 -42.53
N ILE A 374 -3.02 10.11 -41.98
CA ILE A 374 -3.62 9.93 -40.63
C ILE A 374 -2.77 10.69 -39.62
N CYS A 375 -1.46 10.46 -39.56
CA CYS A 375 -0.57 11.10 -38.59
C CYS A 375 -0.59 12.62 -38.70
N ARG A 376 -0.62 13.17 -39.94
CA ARG A 376 -0.72 14.63 -40.16
C ARG A 376 -2.05 15.21 -39.64
N ARG A 377 -3.17 14.55 -39.97
CA ARG A 377 -4.51 15.00 -39.53
C ARG A 377 -4.73 14.94 -38.04
N LEU A 378 -3.99 14.04 -37.36
CA LEU A 378 -3.99 13.93 -35.92
C LEU A 378 -2.91 14.83 -35.27
N ASP A 379 -2.34 15.78 -36.02
CA ASP A 379 -1.33 16.77 -35.59
C ASP A 379 -0.13 16.12 -34.84
N GLY A 380 0.16 14.84 -35.08
CA GLY A 380 1.21 14.12 -34.37
C GLY A 380 0.92 13.88 -32.87
N LEU A 381 -0.32 14.02 -32.41
CA LEU A 381 -0.69 13.79 -31.02
C LEU A 381 -0.64 12.30 -30.70
N PRO A 382 0.22 11.83 -29.78
CA PRO A 382 0.38 10.41 -29.47
C PRO A 382 -0.93 9.70 -29.13
N LEU A 383 -1.73 10.24 -28.21
CA LEU A 383 -3.00 9.63 -27.83
C LEU A 383 -3.98 9.51 -29.00
N ALA A 384 -4.07 10.53 -29.83
CA ALA A 384 -4.91 10.49 -31.03
C ALA A 384 -4.45 9.42 -32.03
N ILE A 385 -3.14 9.29 -32.21
CA ILE A 385 -2.51 8.27 -33.06
C ILE A 385 -2.78 6.85 -32.52
N GLU A 386 -2.64 6.62 -31.23
CA GLU A 386 -2.93 5.34 -30.57
C GLU A 386 -4.40 4.94 -30.74
N LEU A 387 -5.33 5.88 -30.51
CA LEU A 387 -6.77 5.66 -30.73
C LEU A 387 -7.11 5.32 -32.19
N ALA A 388 -6.43 5.97 -33.14
CA ALA A 388 -6.61 5.69 -34.56
C ALA A 388 -6.00 4.33 -34.96
N ALA A 389 -4.80 4.02 -34.49
CA ALA A 389 -4.12 2.75 -34.76
C ALA A 389 -4.89 1.55 -34.21
N ALA A 390 -5.55 1.68 -33.05
CA ALA A 390 -6.41 0.64 -32.48
C ALA A 390 -7.58 0.23 -33.42
N ARG A 391 -7.98 1.11 -34.35
CA ARG A 391 -9.07 0.85 -35.32
C ARG A 391 -8.63 0.11 -36.58
N ILE A 392 -7.35 -0.14 -36.76
CA ILE A 392 -6.83 -0.87 -37.94
C ILE A 392 -7.39 -2.30 -38.03
N ARG A 393 -7.77 -2.89 -36.90
CA ARG A 393 -8.47 -4.19 -36.87
C ARG A 393 -9.79 -4.19 -37.64
N LEU A 394 -10.48 -3.05 -37.67
CA LEU A 394 -11.80 -2.89 -38.31
C LEU A 394 -11.73 -2.18 -39.68
N LEU A 395 -10.80 -1.28 -39.85
CA LEU A 395 -10.71 -0.38 -41.01
C LEU A 395 -9.29 -0.34 -41.56
N PRO A 396 -9.04 -0.66 -42.84
CA PRO A 396 -7.74 -0.46 -43.43
C PRO A 396 -7.37 1.04 -43.44
N PRO A 397 -6.05 1.40 -43.47
CA PRO A 397 -5.56 2.77 -43.37
C PRO A 397 -6.21 3.76 -44.34
N GLN A 398 -6.52 3.36 -45.56
CA GLN A 398 -7.15 4.22 -46.58
C GLN A 398 -8.60 4.57 -46.20
N ALA A 399 -9.34 3.59 -45.69
CA ALA A 399 -10.72 3.82 -45.21
C ALA A 399 -10.75 4.64 -43.92
N LEU A 400 -9.73 4.49 -43.05
CA LEU A 400 -9.55 5.27 -41.83
C LEU A 400 -9.26 6.75 -42.19
N ALA A 401 -8.29 7.00 -43.11
CA ALA A 401 -7.97 8.33 -43.56
C ALA A 401 -9.18 9.06 -44.18
N SER A 402 -9.96 8.39 -45.05
CA SER A 402 -11.12 9.00 -45.67
C SER A 402 -12.25 9.32 -44.69
N ARG A 403 -12.43 8.53 -43.65
CA ARG A 403 -13.43 8.77 -42.59
C ARG A 403 -13.02 9.92 -41.65
N LEU A 404 -11.76 10.06 -41.35
CA LEU A 404 -11.25 11.23 -40.65
C LEU A 404 -11.58 12.51 -41.42
N ASP A 405 -11.45 12.53 -42.75
CA ASP A 405 -11.84 13.63 -43.64
C ASP A 405 -13.28 14.09 -43.49
N GLN A 406 -14.19 13.14 -43.54
CA GLN A 406 -15.60 13.43 -43.58
C GLN A 406 -16.10 13.99 -42.25
N ARG A 407 -15.54 13.59 -41.11
CA ARG A 407 -15.96 14.08 -39.79
C ARG A 407 -15.27 15.39 -39.37
N PHE A 408 -14.00 15.58 -39.70
CA PHE A 408 -13.33 16.84 -39.43
C PHE A 408 -13.97 18.01 -40.18
N SER A 409 -14.52 17.77 -41.37
CA SER A 409 -15.29 18.79 -42.12
C SER A 409 -16.69 19.07 -41.57
N LEU A 410 -17.30 18.11 -40.87
CA LEU A 410 -18.64 18.24 -40.24
C LEU A 410 -18.60 18.80 -38.80
N LEU A 411 -17.45 18.64 -38.07
CA LEU A 411 -17.29 19.02 -36.67
C LEU A 411 -16.69 20.42 -36.44
N THR A 412 -16.64 21.25 -37.48
CA THR A 412 -16.23 22.68 -37.38
C THR A 412 -17.15 23.53 -36.49
N GLY A 413 -18.20 22.96 -35.88
CA GLY A 413 -19.13 23.60 -34.97
C GLY A 413 -18.77 23.63 -33.47
N GLY A 414 -17.60 23.08 -33.06
CA GLY A 414 -17.12 23.14 -31.68
C GLY A 414 -16.69 24.54 -31.23
N ALA A 415 -16.57 24.76 -29.92
CA ALA A 415 -16.15 25.99 -29.29
C ALA A 415 -14.93 26.62 -30.00
N ARG A 416 -15.08 27.79 -30.60
CA ARG A 416 -14.06 28.44 -31.44
C ARG A 416 -12.88 29.00 -30.64
N ASP A 417 -12.96 29.02 -29.35
CA ASP A 417 -12.02 29.55 -28.37
C ASP A 417 -10.96 28.51 -27.92
N LEU A 418 -11.09 27.23 -28.26
CA LEU A 418 -10.11 26.20 -27.92
C LEU A 418 -8.94 26.17 -28.92
N PRO A 419 -7.69 25.92 -28.46
CA PRO A 419 -6.54 25.71 -29.33
C PRO A 419 -6.79 24.55 -30.32
N GLU A 420 -6.27 24.67 -31.56
CA GLU A 420 -6.52 23.71 -32.65
C GLU A 420 -6.18 22.27 -32.25
N ARG A 421 -5.10 22.05 -31.49
CA ARG A 421 -4.67 20.72 -31.00
C ARG A 421 -5.62 20.12 -29.97
N GLN A 422 -6.23 20.93 -29.10
CA GLN A 422 -7.26 20.44 -28.15
C GLN A 422 -8.54 20.08 -28.89
N ARG A 423 -8.87 20.80 -29.96
CA ARG A 423 -9.98 20.45 -30.87
C ARG A 423 -9.72 19.11 -31.56
N THR A 424 -8.49 18.85 -31.98
CA THR A 424 -8.11 17.59 -32.64
C THR A 424 -8.27 16.40 -31.73
N LEU A 425 -7.81 16.50 -30.48
CA LEU A 425 -7.96 15.41 -29.50
C LEU A 425 -9.45 15.16 -29.19
N ARG A 426 -10.21 16.23 -28.92
CA ARG A 426 -11.66 16.12 -28.67
C ARG A 426 -12.39 15.51 -29.85
N ASN A 427 -12.09 15.94 -31.06
CA ASN A 427 -12.65 15.36 -32.28
C ASN A 427 -12.31 13.87 -32.42
N THR A 428 -11.09 13.46 -32.04
CA THR A 428 -10.68 12.06 -32.05
C THR A 428 -11.44 11.23 -31.03
N LEU A 429 -11.66 11.78 -29.84
CA LEU A 429 -12.48 11.15 -28.81
C LEU A 429 -13.95 11.08 -29.24
N ASP A 430 -14.52 12.17 -29.78
CA ASP A 430 -15.89 12.21 -30.33
C ASP A 430 -16.06 11.18 -31.45
N TRP A 431 -15.06 11.04 -32.31
CA TRP A 431 -15.06 10.02 -33.36
C TRP A 431 -15.01 8.60 -32.80
N SER A 432 -14.07 8.33 -31.86
CA SER A 432 -13.94 7.02 -31.23
C SER A 432 -15.20 6.64 -30.44
N TYR A 433 -15.76 7.58 -29.69
CA TYR A 433 -17.02 7.42 -28.98
C TYR A 433 -18.20 7.17 -29.92
N GLY A 434 -18.28 7.89 -31.06
CA GLY A 434 -19.33 7.70 -32.04
C GLY A 434 -19.26 6.40 -32.83
N LEU A 435 -18.17 5.63 -32.73
CA LEU A 435 -18.06 4.28 -33.29
C LEU A 435 -18.54 3.20 -32.34
N LEU A 436 -18.70 3.53 -31.08
CA LEU A 436 -19.22 2.62 -30.06
C LEU A 436 -20.73 2.39 -30.29
N SER A 437 -21.20 1.19 -29.98
CA SER A 437 -22.61 0.90 -29.85
C SER A 437 -23.25 1.72 -28.72
N ALA A 438 -24.54 1.86 -28.70
CA ALA A 438 -25.26 2.59 -27.64
C ALA A 438 -24.96 2.00 -26.23
N GLY A 439 -24.83 0.67 -26.13
CA GLY A 439 -24.47 0.00 -24.87
C GLY A 439 -23.07 0.33 -24.42
N GLU A 440 -22.09 0.30 -25.34
CA GLU A 440 -20.68 0.66 -25.04
C GLU A 440 -20.55 2.14 -24.71
N GLN A 441 -21.31 3.03 -25.35
CA GLN A 441 -21.33 4.45 -25.01
C GLN A 441 -21.85 4.67 -23.59
N ALA A 442 -22.93 4.01 -23.21
CA ALA A 442 -23.50 4.09 -21.87
C ALA A 442 -22.52 3.50 -20.81
N LEU A 443 -21.89 2.37 -21.10
CA LEU A 443 -20.85 1.81 -20.24
C LEU A 443 -19.68 2.79 -20.09
N PHE A 444 -19.10 3.26 -21.20
CA PHE A 444 -17.95 4.16 -21.22
C PHE A 444 -18.18 5.42 -20.38
N THR A 445 -19.35 6.06 -20.51
CA THR A 445 -19.66 7.27 -19.75
C THR A 445 -19.77 7.00 -18.26
N ARG A 446 -20.36 5.85 -17.85
CA ARG A 446 -20.48 5.43 -16.45
C ARG A 446 -19.11 5.06 -15.84
N LEU A 447 -18.20 4.47 -16.61
CA LEU A 447 -16.84 4.17 -16.15
C LEU A 447 -16.07 5.44 -15.73
N GLY A 448 -16.46 6.61 -16.19
CA GLY A 448 -15.87 7.89 -15.78
C GLY A 448 -15.98 8.19 -14.28
N VAL A 449 -16.91 7.56 -13.54
CA VAL A 449 -17.05 7.80 -12.09
C VAL A 449 -15.91 7.22 -11.26
N PHE A 450 -15.20 6.21 -11.79
CA PHE A 450 -14.05 5.63 -11.09
C PHE A 450 -12.89 6.62 -11.04
N ALA A 451 -12.35 6.83 -9.85
CA ALA A 451 -11.27 7.79 -9.61
C ALA A 451 -9.87 7.21 -9.84
N GLY A 452 -9.74 5.88 -9.88
CA GLY A 452 -8.48 5.18 -10.13
C GLY A 452 -8.70 3.95 -10.99
N SER A 453 -7.97 2.88 -10.67
CA SER A 453 -8.23 1.59 -11.28
C SER A 453 -9.45 0.92 -10.63
N PHE A 454 -10.13 0.06 -11.39
CA PHE A 454 -11.31 -0.67 -10.92
C PHE A 454 -11.28 -2.13 -11.39
N SER A 455 -11.97 -3.00 -10.65
CA SER A 455 -12.12 -4.42 -10.98
C SER A 455 -13.33 -4.64 -11.91
N LEU A 456 -13.39 -5.83 -12.55
CA LEU A 456 -14.56 -6.21 -13.34
C LEU A 456 -15.85 -6.24 -12.49
N PRO A 457 -15.87 -6.81 -11.27
CA PRO A 457 -17.08 -6.76 -10.41
C PRO A 457 -17.53 -5.33 -10.09
N ALA A 458 -16.59 -4.39 -9.92
CA ALA A 458 -16.92 -2.98 -9.71
C ALA A 458 -17.60 -2.38 -10.95
N ALA A 459 -17.04 -2.61 -12.14
CA ALA A 459 -17.63 -2.16 -13.40
C ALA A 459 -19.04 -2.75 -13.61
N GLU A 460 -19.22 -4.03 -13.33
CA GLU A 460 -20.53 -4.69 -13.41
C GLU A 460 -21.55 -4.07 -12.46
N ALA A 461 -21.18 -3.85 -11.20
CA ALA A 461 -22.09 -3.28 -10.19
C ALA A 461 -22.49 -1.83 -10.48
N VAL A 462 -21.50 -1.01 -10.90
CA VAL A 462 -21.72 0.44 -11.12
C VAL A 462 -22.37 0.72 -12.48
N CYS A 463 -22.00 -0.03 -13.50
CA CYS A 463 -22.33 0.30 -14.87
C CYS A 463 -23.48 -0.53 -15.46
N SER A 464 -23.93 -1.61 -14.78
CA SER A 464 -25.08 -2.40 -15.26
C SER A 464 -26.32 -1.51 -15.46
N PRO A 465 -26.98 -1.58 -16.60
CA PRO A 465 -28.32 -1.02 -16.72
C PRO A 465 -29.24 -1.81 -15.77
N GLY A 466 -30.05 -1.12 -14.97
CA GLY A 466 -30.98 -1.76 -14.04
C GLY A 466 -31.78 -2.86 -14.71
N GLU A 467 -32.30 -3.84 -13.96
CA GLU A 467 -32.97 -5.07 -14.38
C GLU A 467 -34.02 -4.93 -15.55
N SER A 468 -34.47 -3.69 -15.78
CA SER A 468 -35.45 -3.37 -16.81
C SER A 468 -34.92 -3.30 -18.25
N GLN A 469 -33.61 -3.34 -18.49
CA GLN A 469 -32.99 -3.20 -19.81
C GLN A 469 -32.20 -4.44 -20.30
N GLY A 470 -32.26 -5.56 -19.61
CA GLY A 470 -31.86 -6.87 -20.15
C GLY A 470 -30.34 -7.13 -20.24
N GLY A 471 -29.49 -6.37 -19.56
CA GLY A 471 -28.04 -6.56 -19.55
C GLY A 471 -27.57 -7.40 -18.35
N GLY A 472 -27.08 -8.64 -18.61
CA GLY A 472 -26.46 -9.45 -17.57
C GLY A 472 -24.96 -9.14 -17.39
N PRO A 473 -24.30 -9.64 -16.31
CA PRO A 473 -22.88 -9.42 -16.02
C PRO A 473 -21.93 -9.74 -17.18
N GLY A 474 -22.18 -10.80 -17.94
CA GLY A 474 -21.37 -11.16 -19.10
C GLY A 474 -21.34 -10.11 -20.22
N GLN A 475 -22.39 -9.28 -20.34
CA GLN A 475 -22.43 -8.21 -21.33
C GLN A 475 -21.50 -7.05 -20.98
N VAL A 476 -21.36 -6.70 -19.69
CA VAL A 476 -20.42 -5.66 -19.24
C VAL A 476 -18.99 -6.10 -19.56
N MET A 477 -18.63 -7.34 -19.30
CA MET A 477 -17.32 -7.89 -19.64
C MET A 477 -17.01 -7.81 -21.13
N GLU A 478 -17.96 -8.19 -22.00
CA GLU A 478 -17.81 -8.13 -23.45
C GLU A 478 -17.61 -6.68 -23.93
N MET A 479 -18.47 -5.76 -23.48
CA MET A 479 -18.35 -4.33 -23.82
C MET A 479 -17.07 -3.70 -23.26
N LEU A 480 -16.64 -4.07 -22.05
CA LEU A 480 -15.39 -3.61 -21.46
C LEU A 480 -14.18 -4.10 -22.28
N GLY A 481 -14.22 -5.37 -22.73
CA GLY A 481 -13.23 -5.90 -23.67
C GLY A 481 -13.13 -5.07 -24.96
N SER A 482 -14.28 -4.69 -25.54
CA SER A 482 -14.34 -3.82 -26.73
C SER A 482 -13.76 -2.43 -26.47
N LEU A 483 -13.99 -1.85 -25.28
CA LEU A 483 -13.42 -0.56 -24.89
C LEU A 483 -11.90 -0.66 -24.70
N VAL A 484 -11.40 -1.78 -24.17
CA VAL A 484 -9.95 -2.05 -24.07
C VAL A 484 -9.33 -2.20 -25.46
N GLU A 485 -9.95 -2.99 -26.34
CA GLU A 485 -9.53 -3.12 -27.74
C GLU A 485 -9.50 -1.79 -28.51
N SER A 486 -10.38 -0.87 -28.10
CA SER A 486 -10.47 0.49 -28.68
C SER A 486 -9.50 1.49 -28.04
N SER A 487 -8.65 1.07 -27.09
CA SER A 487 -7.71 1.92 -26.31
C SER A 487 -8.41 3.06 -25.55
N LEU A 488 -9.71 2.94 -25.26
CA LEU A 488 -10.44 3.87 -24.41
C LEU A 488 -10.35 3.50 -22.94
N VAL A 489 -10.08 2.24 -22.64
CA VAL A 489 -9.85 1.70 -21.30
C VAL A 489 -8.51 0.98 -21.29
N GLY A 490 -7.67 1.25 -20.31
CA GLY A 490 -6.46 0.49 -20.04
C GLY A 490 -6.77 -0.78 -19.24
N ALA A 491 -6.03 -1.86 -19.46
CA ALA A 491 -6.12 -3.08 -18.67
C ALA A 491 -4.72 -3.48 -18.18
N GLU A 492 -4.61 -3.80 -16.89
CA GLU A 492 -3.40 -4.29 -16.25
C GLU A 492 -3.74 -5.51 -15.39
N THR A 493 -2.78 -6.39 -15.16
CA THR A 493 -2.91 -7.47 -14.19
C THR A 493 -2.14 -7.08 -12.93
N ARG A 494 -2.83 -6.96 -11.81
CA ARG A 494 -2.22 -6.73 -10.50
C ARG A 494 -2.60 -7.87 -9.56
N ALA A 495 -1.61 -8.46 -8.91
CA ALA A 495 -1.83 -9.57 -7.96
C ALA A 495 -2.76 -10.67 -8.49
N ASP A 496 -2.59 -11.06 -9.78
CA ASP A 496 -3.41 -12.05 -10.51
C ASP A 496 -4.88 -11.64 -10.79
N GLU A 497 -5.27 -10.39 -10.50
CA GLU A 497 -6.58 -9.86 -10.86
C GLU A 497 -6.49 -8.85 -12.02
N PRO A 498 -7.39 -8.90 -13.01
CA PRO A 498 -7.47 -7.88 -14.04
C PRO A 498 -8.01 -6.58 -13.45
N ARG A 499 -7.26 -5.49 -13.65
CA ARG A 499 -7.65 -4.13 -13.27
C ARG A 499 -7.79 -3.27 -14.52
N PHE A 500 -8.76 -2.39 -14.50
CA PHE A 500 -9.08 -1.49 -15.61
C PHE A 500 -8.91 -0.04 -15.16
N SER A 501 -8.55 0.83 -16.07
CA SER A 501 -8.40 2.27 -15.79
C SER A 501 -8.68 3.12 -17.01
N LEU A 502 -9.08 4.36 -16.81
CA LEU A 502 -9.16 5.37 -17.87
C LEU A 502 -8.00 6.34 -17.73
N LEU A 503 -7.38 6.71 -18.87
CA LEU A 503 -6.51 7.88 -18.88
C LEU A 503 -7.34 9.11 -18.50
N GLU A 504 -6.77 10.01 -17.72
CA GLU A 504 -7.50 11.15 -17.17
C GLU A 504 -8.24 11.97 -18.23
N THR A 505 -7.58 12.30 -19.34
CA THR A 505 -8.24 13.02 -20.45
C THR A 505 -9.43 12.25 -21.04
N ILE A 506 -9.40 10.93 -21.03
CA ILE A 506 -10.49 10.07 -21.47
C ILE A 506 -11.57 10.01 -20.39
N ARG A 507 -11.19 9.97 -19.13
CA ARG A 507 -12.09 10.04 -17.98
C ARG A 507 -12.87 11.35 -17.95
N ASP A 508 -12.19 12.50 -18.09
CA ASP A 508 -12.81 13.83 -18.20
C ASP A 508 -13.86 13.86 -19.30
N TYR A 509 -13.52 13.32 -20.46
CA TYR A 509 -14.44 13.23 -21.59
C TYR A 509 -15.66 12.34 -21.30
N ALA A 510 -15.46 11.21 -20.60
CA ALA A 510 -16.55 10.31 -20.19
C ALA A 510 -17.49 11.00 -19.19
N LEU A 511 -16.93 11.72 -18.21
CA LEU A 511 -17.69 12.50 -17.23
C LEU A 511 -18.48 13.65 -17.87
N GLU A 512 -17.90 14.39 -18.82
CA GLU A 512 -18.65 15.42 -19.57
C GLU A 512 -19.87 14.84 -20.31
N ARG A 513 -19.74 13.61 -20.84
CA ARG A 513 -20.84 12.92 -21.52
C ARG A 513 -21.87 12.36 -20.55
N LEU A 514 -21.45 11.99 -19.33
CA LEU A 514 -22.33 11.50 -18.28
C LEU A 514 -23.23 12.60 -17.70
N ALA A 515 -22.78 13.87 -17.72
CA ALA A 515 -23.43 15.02 -17.05
C ALA A 515 -24.89 15.29 -17.45
N GLY A 516 -25.50 14.54 -18.36
CA GLY A 516 -26.84 14.79 -18.91
C GLY A 516 -27.98 13.99 -18.29
N GLY A 517 -27.80 13.05 -17.36
CA GLY A 517 -28.94 12.26 -16.86
C GLY A 517 -28.64 11.06 -15.96
N ASP A 518 -27.50 10.44 -16.08
CA ASP A 518 -27.08 9.29 -15.25
C ASP A 518 -25.97 9.65 -14.25
N TRP A 519 -25.69 10.97 -14.08
CA TRP A 519 -24.64 11.49 -13.21
C TRP A 519 -24.83 11.05 -11.77
N VAL A 520 -25.93 11.45 -11.14
CA VAL A 520 -26.20 11.11 -9.75
C VAL A 520 -26.36 9.61 -9.56
N PRO A 521 -27.20 8.90 -10.36
CA PRO A 521 -27.33 7.45 -10.22
C PRO A 521 -26.01 6.65 -10.38
N ALA A 522 -25.10 7.09 -11.25
CA ALA A 522 -23.82 6.40 -11.44
C ALA A 522 -22.90 6.58 -10.24
N HIS A 523 -22.79 7.78 -9.70
CA HIS A 523 -22.01 8.03 -8.49
C HIS A 523 -22.62 7.35 -7.25
N ASP A 524 -23.97 7.30 -7.15
CA ASP A 524 -24.65 6.60 -6.06
C ASP A 524 -24.35 5.09 -6.10
N ARG A 525 -24.38 4.48 -7.28
CA ARG A 525 -24.00 3.06 -7.44
C ARG A 525 -22.52 2.82 -7.11
N HIS A 526 -21.65 3.76 -7.51
CA HIS A 526 -20.23 3.73 -7.16
C HIS A 526 -20.06 3.77 -5.64
N ALA A 527 -20.66 4.73 -4.97
CA ALA A 527 -20.58 4.85 -3.51
C ALA A 527 -21.18 3.63 -2.79
N ALA A 528 -22.31 3.11 -3.27
CA ALA A 528 -22.93 1.92 -2.71
C ALA A 528 -22.05 0.67 -2.87
N TYR A 529 -21.40 0.50 -4.04
CA TYR A 529 -20.49 -0.62 -4.28
C TYR A 529 -19.29 -0.58 -3.34
N PHE A 530 -18.61 0.57 -3.22
CA PHE A 530 -17.43 0.69 -2.36
C PHE A 530 -17.80 0.67 -0.87
N GLY A 531 -18.99 1.14 -0.51
CA GLY A 531 -19.55 0.95 0.83
C GLY A 531 -19.74 -0.54 1.15
N ALA A 532 -20.38 -1.30 0.27
CA ALA A 532 -20.58 -2.74 0.43
C ALA A 532 -19.24 -3.52 0.42
N LEU A 533 -18.27 -3.10 -0.39
CA LEU A 533 -16.92 -3.67 -0.39
C LEU A 533 -16.21 -3.45 0.95
N ALA A 534 -16.43 -2.32 1.58
CA ALA A 534 -15.81 -1.97 2.85
C ALA A 534 -16.50 -2.64 4.07
N GLU A 535 -17.74 -3.13 3.96
CA GLU A 535 -18.47 -3.72 5.10
C GLU A 535 -17.67 -4.77 5.91
N PRO A 536 -17.02 -5.77 5.28
CA PRO A 536 -16.25 -6.75 6.05
C PRO A 536 -14.99 -6.15 6.71
N SER A 537 -14.46 -5.03 6.18
CA SER A 537 -13.20 -4.46 6.66
C SER A 537 -13.26 -4.00 8.11
N GLY A 538 -14.42 -3.58 8.60
CA GLY A 538 -14.59 -3.15 9.98
C GLY A 538 -14.19 -4.22 11.03
N ALA A 539 -14.45 -5.49 10.73
CA ALA A 539 -14.05 -6.61 11.59
C ALA A 539 -12.66 -7.16 11.22
N GLU A 540 -12.38 -7.28 9.93
CA GLU A 540 -11.15 -7.91 9.41
C GLU A 540 -9.90 -7.05 9.66
N LEU A 541 -10.02 -5.72 9.65
CA LEU A 541 -8.91 -4.80 9.99
C LEU A 541 -8.50 -4.87 11.48
N ALA A 542 -9.32 -5.45 12.32
CA ALA A 542 -9.03 -5.69 13.73
C ALA A 542 -8.74 -7.18 14.01
N GLY A 543 -8.45 -7.99 12.99
CA GLY A 543 -8.28 -9.43 13.09
C GLY A 543 -7.09 -9.94 12.27
N PRO A 544 -6.96 -11.28 12.16
CA PRO A 544 -5.85 -11.91 11.43
C PRO A 544 -5.84 -11.58 9.92
N GLY A 545 -6.94 -11.05 9.36
CA GLY A 545 -7.05 -10.58 7.99
C GLY A 545 -6.50 -9.17 7.74
N GLN A 546 -5.96 -8.48 8.74
CA GLN A 546 -5.58 -7.07 8.68
C GLN A 546 -4.70 -6.72 7.49
N LEU A 547 -3.59 -7.43 7.28
CA LEU A 547 -2.65 -7.15 6.18
C LEU A 547 -3.30 -7.32 4.79
N THR A 548 -4.10 -8.36 4.64
CA THR A 548 -4.82 -8.64 3.38
C THR A 548 -5.81 -7.52 3.07
N TRP A 549 -6.55 -7.06 4.10
CA TRP A 549 -7.52 -6.00 3.93
C TRP A 549 -6.89 -4.62 3.75
N LEU A 550 -5.79 -4.33 4.43
CA LEU A 550 -5.01 -3.11 4.19
C LEU A 550 -4.56 -3.03 2.73
N ALA A 551 -3.96 -4.09 2.19
CA ALA A 551 -3.54 -4.14 0.78
C ALA A 551 -4.72 -4.01 -0.20
N ARG A 552 -5.87 -4.60 0.13
CA ARG A 552 -7.09 -4.50 -0.68
C ARG A 552 -7.65 -3.08 -0.69
N LEU A 553 -7.76 -2.45 0.47
CA LEU A 553 -8.28 -1.07 0.58
C LEU A 553 -7.31 -0.08 -0.06
N GLU A 554 -5.99 -0.31 0.04
CA GLU A 554 -4.97 0.49 -0.67
C GLU A 554 -5.17 0.45 -2.18
N THR A 555 -5.51 -0.71 -2.72
CA THR A 555 -5.81 -0.85 -4.15
C THR A 555 -7.05 -0.05 -4.58
N GLU A 556 -8.00 0.13 -3.66
CA GLU A 556 -9.26 0.86 -3.90
C GLU A 556 -9.27 2.28 -3.30
N HIS A 557 -8.12 2.76 -2.82
CA HIS A 557 -7.96 4.03 -2.10
C HIS A 557 -8.66 5.21 -2.80
N ASP A 558 -8.33 5.47 -4.07
CA ASP A 558 -8.90 6.58 -4.83
C ASP A 558 -10.42 6.49 -4.95
N ASN A 559 -10.95 5.29 -5.15
CA ASN A 559 -12.39 5.05 -5.28
C ASN A 559 -13.12 5.19 -3.93
N LEU A 560 -12.49 4.76 -2.82
CA LEU A 560 -13.05 4.95 -1.47
C LEU A 560 -13.11 6.43 -1.10
N LEU A 561 -12.05 7.18 -1.41
CA LEU A 561 -12.01 8.63 -1.21
C LEU A 561 -13.08 9.34 -2.04
N ALA A 562 -13.22 8.96 -3.31
CA ALA A 562 -14.26 9.51 -4.19
C ALA A 562 -15.67 9.18 -3.71
N ALA A 563 -15.90 7.95 -3.23
CA ALA A 563 -17.19 7.51 -2.68
C ALA A 563 -17.55 8.31 -1.42
N MET A 564 -16.60 8.47 -0.50
CA MET A 564 -16.78 9.23 0.74
C MET A 564 -17.06 10.71 0.47
N SER A 565 -16.29 11.32 -0.43
CA SER A 565 -16.48 12.71 -0.85
C SER A 565 -17.85 12.91 -1.52
N TRP A 566 -18.24 11.99 -2.40
CA TRP A 566 -19.56 12.04 -3.03
C TRP A 566 -20.72 11.99 -2.02
N LEU A 567 -20.66 11.02 -1.08
CA LEU A 567 -21.68 10.87 -0.05
C LEU A 567 -21.79 12.14 0.82
N ALA A 568 -20.67 12.73 1.21
CA ALA A 568 -20.62 13.97 1.97
C ALA A 568 -21.23 15.15 1.17
N ASP A 569 -20.84 15.31 -0.11
CA ASP A 569 -21.33 16.38 -1.00
C ASP A 569 -22.85 16.29 -1.27
N GLN A 570 -23.40 15.06 -1.29
CA GLN A 570 -24.85 14.86 -1.47
C GLN A 570 -25.63 14.94 -0.15
N GLY A 571 -24.97 15.16 0.99
CA GLY A 571 -25.61 15.21 2.30
C GLY A 571 -25.98 13.83 2.86
N HIS A 572 -25.48 12.73 2.27
CA HIS A 572 -25.64 11.37 2.79
C HIS A 572 -24.61 11.10 3.90
N LEU A 573 -24.63 11.94 4.93
CA LEU A 573 -23.63 11.98 5.98
C LEU A 573 -23.62 10.73 6.86
N ASP A 574 -24.77 10.07 7.00
CA ASP A 574 -24.89 8.77 7.68
C ASP A 574 -24.05 7.68 6.98
N GLN A 575 -24.13 7.62 5.66
CA GLN A 575 -23.37 6.66 4.86
C GLN A 575 -21.89 7.03 4.79
N ALA A 576 -21.55 8.30 4.66
CA ALA A 576 -20.16 8.77 4.69
C ALA A 576 -19.50 8.42 6.04
N THR A 577 -20.18 8.69 7.14
CA THR A 577 -19.74 8.36 8.49
C THR A 577 -19.58 6.85 8.68
N HIS A 578 -20.54 6.07 8.17
CA HIS A 578 -20.47 4.61 8.24
C HIS A 578 -19.25 4.07 7.48
N LEU A 579 -19.04 4.53 6.24
CA LEU A 579 -17.87 4.16 5.43
C LEU A 579 -16.56 4.53 6.14
N PHE A 580 -16.48 5.72 6.75
CA PHE A 580 -15.33 6.13 7.55
C PHE A 580 -15.09 5.15 8.71
N LEU A 581 -16.13 4.81 9.48
CA LEU A 581 -16.02 3.91 10.64
C LEU A 581 -15.57 2.50 10.26
N LEU A 582 -15.93 2.00 9.08
CA LEU A 582 -15.47 0.72 8.57
C LEU A 582 -13.98 0.75 8.18
N THR A 583 -13.50 1.88 7.67
CA THR A 583 -12.18 2.00 7.03
C THR A 583 -11.18 2.85 7.81
N TRP A 584 -11.55 3.42 8.97
CA TRP A 584 -10.70 4.37 9.70
C TRP A 584 -9.30 3.83 10.04
N ARG A 585 -9.19 2.52 10.34
CA ARG A 585 -7.90 1.88 10.61
C ARG A 585 -6.99 1.89 9.38
N PHE A 586 -7.56 1.72 8.20
CA PHE A 586 -6.83 1.82 6.94
C PHE A 586 -6.30 3.25 6.74
N TRP A 587 -7.16 4.26 6.82
CA TRP A 587 -6.76 5.66 6.69
C TRP A 587 -5.68 6.05 7.69
N TRP A 588 -5.80 5.50 8.89
CA TRP A 588 -4.86 5.75 9.98
C TRP A 588 -3.50 5.07 9.74
N LEU A 589 -3.47 3.76 9.53
CA LEU A 589 -2.23 2.98 9.42
C LEU A 589 -1.41 3.36 8.18
N HIS A 590 -2.07 3.71 7.07
CA HIS A 590 -1.42 4.15 5.83
C HIS A 590 -1.21 5.67 5.75
N GLY A 591 -1.63 6.45 6.76
CA GLY A 591 -1.39 7.89 6.83
C GLY A 591 -2.27 8.75 5.94
N HIS A 592 -3.38 8.22 5.43
CA HIS A 592 -4.29 8.90 4.49
C HIS A 592 -5.38 9.75 5.16
N LEU A 593 -5.44 9.82 6.50
CA LEU A 593 -6.50 10.55 7.21
C LEU A 593 -6.60 12.04 6.82
N ALA A 594 -5.48 12.66 6.50
CA ALA A 594 -5.45 14.05 6.09
C ALA A 594 -6.23 14.33 4.79
N GLU A 595 -6.35 13.34 3.91
CA GLU A 595 -7.08 13.43 2.65
C GLU A 595 -8.60 13.52 2.87
N LEU A 596 -9.07 13.11 4.05
CA LEU A 596 -10.47 13.17 4.47
C LEU A 596 -10.86 14.52 5.11
N ALA A 597 -10.02 15.56 5.02
CA ALA A 597 -10.29 16.86 5.63
C ALA A 597 -11.66 17.43 5.21
N ARG A 598 -11.96 17.42 3.93
CA ARG A 598 -13.25 17.92 3.40
C ARG A 598 -14.43 17.05 3.84
N PRO A 599 -14.47 15.73 3.64
CA PRO A 599 -15.52 14.90 4.21
C PRO A 599 -15.71 15.09 5.72
N GLY A 600 -14.63 15.28 6.47
CA GLY A 600 -14.66 15.57 7.90
C GLY A 600 -15.36 16.90 8.24
N ASP A 601 -15.04 17.95 7.49
CA ASP A 601 -15.70 19.26 7.64
C ASP A 601 -17.20 19.19 7.34
N GLU A 602 -17.61 18.47 6.29
CA GLU A 602 -19.02 18.25 5.95
C GLU A 602 -19.74 17.41 7.03
N MET A 603 -19.10 16.37 7.58
CA MET A 603 -19.63 15.58 8.69
C MET A 603 -19.83 16.43 9.95
N GLU A 604 -18.89 17.33 10.27
CA GLU A 604 -19.03 18.27 11.39
C GLU A 604 -20.17 19.26 11.14
N ALA A 605 -20.22 19.85 9.94
CA ALA A 605 -21.21 20.88 9.61
C ALA A 605 -22.65 20.35 9.59
N GLY A 606 -22.86 19.17 9.01
CA GLY A 606 -24.18 18.57 8.83
C GLY A 606 -24.68 17.70 10.00
N ARG A 607 -23.98 17.67 11.13
CA ARG A 607 -24.33 16.83 12.30
C ARG A 607 -25.74 17.05 12.85
N GLU A 608 -26.30 18.28 12.72
CA GLU A 608 -27.62 18.63 13.24
C GLU A 608 -28.75 18.03 12.41
N ASP A 609 -28.48 17.66 11.18
CA ASP A 609 -29.45 17.01 10.27
C ASP A 609 -29.55 15.49 10.53
N LEU A 610 -28.68 14.94 11.39
CA LEU A 610 -28.62 13.53 11.72
C LEU A 610 -29.31 13.21 13.05
N PRO A 611 -29.85 12.00 13.21
CA PRO A 611 -30.24 11.51 14.52
C PRO A 611 -29.09 11.58 15.54
N PRO A 612 -29.38 11.78 16.85
CA PRO A 612 -28.32 12.03 17.86
C PRO A 612 -27.15 11.05 17.80
N TYR A 613 -27.43 9.76 17.66
CA TYR A 613 -26.38 8.74 17.56
C TYR A 613 -25.51 8.90 16.32
N GLN A 614 -26.11 9.12 15.17
CA GLN A 614 -25.37 9.31 13.91
C GLN A 614 -24.60 10.63 13.91
N GLY A 615 -25.18 11.70 14.48
CA GLY A 615 -24.49 12.98 14.68
C GLY A 615 -23.26 12.85 15.58
N ALA A 616 -23.37 12.04 16.66
CA ALA A 616 -22.23 11.72 17.52
C ALA A 616 -21.12 10.96 16.77
N LEU A 617 -21.49 10.00 15.95
CA LEU A 617 -20.55 9.26 15.11
C LEU A 617 -19.81 10.18 14.10
N ALA A 618 -20.56 11.07 13.43
CA ALA A 618 -20.02 12.04 12.50
C ALA A 618 -18.99 12.97 13.17
N LEU A 619 -19.34 13.54 14.35
CA LEU A 619 -18.42 14.34 15.14
C LEU A 619 -17.19 13.54 15.59
N THR A 620 -17.36 12.27 15.98
CA THR A 620 -16.24 11.42 16.38
C THR A 620 -15.28 11.18 15.22
N GLY A 621 -15.80 10.88 14.02
CA GLY A 621 -15.02 10.75 12.80
C GLY A 621 -14.26 12.05 12.45
N ALA A 622 -14.97 13.18 12.43
CA ALA A 622 -14.38 14.49 12.20
C ALA A 622 -13.27 14.80 13.23
N GLY A 623 -13.49 14.49 14.51
CA GLY A 623 -12.50 14.66 15.57
C GLY A 623 -11.20 13.90 15.33
N PHE A 624 -11.26 12.66 14.88
CA PHE A 624 -10.07 11.87 14.51
C PHE A 624 -9.36 12.44 13.28
N ILE A 625 -10.10 12.89 12.28
CA ILE A 625 -9.53 13.55 11.09
C ILE A 625 -8.81 14.85 11.50
N LEU A 626 -9.39 15.64 12.41
CA LEU A 626 -8.78 16.88 12.93
C LEU A 626 -7.51 16.59 13.74
N ILE A 627 -7.48 15.51 14.54
CA ILE A 627 -6.25 15.08 15.22
C ILE A 627 -5.16 14.78 14.17
N ALA A 628 -5.50 14.05 13.14
CA ALA A 628 -4.57 13.71 12.08
C ALA A 628 -4.02 14.94 11.34
N ASN A 629 -4.84 16.00 11.20
CA ASN A 629 -4.44 17.28 10.64
C ASN A 629 -3.77 18.23 11.66
N GLY A 630 -3.56 17.78 12.91
CA GLY A 630 -2.89 18.57 13.96
C GLY A 630 -3.75 19.68 14.60
N ASP A 631 -5.02 19.77 14.26
CA ASP A 631 -5.93 20.76 14.86
C ASP A 631 -6.54 20.23 16.17
N LEU A 632 -5.67 20.05 17.18
CA LEU A 632 -6.06 19.52 18.49
C LEU A 632 -7.11 20.39 19.22
N PRO A 633 -7.08 21.76 19.15
CA PRO A 633 -8.10 22.58 19.78
C PRO A 633 -9.49 22.36 19.19
N ARG A 634 -9.61 22.28 17.86
CA ARG A 634 -10.89 22.03 17.19
C ARG A 634 -11.35 20.58 17.45
N ALA A 635 -10.42 19.60 17.37
CA ALA A 635 -10.70 18.21 17.70
C ALA A 635 -11.33 18.07 19.10
N GLN A 636 -10.74 18.72 20.10
CA GLN A 636 -11.28 18.73 21.46
C GLN A 636 -12.71 19.29 21.53
N THR A 637 -12.97 20.37 20.80
CA THR A 637 -14.30 20.98 20.75
C THR A 637 -15.32 20.02 20.13
N VAL A 638 -14.95 19.40 19.01
CA VAL A 638 -15.80 18.48 18.25
C VAL A 638 -16.10 17.22 19.06
N PHE A 639 -15.09 16.60 19.69
CA PHE A 639 -15.29 15.48 20.60
C PHE A 639 -16.19 15.86 21.80
N GLY A 640 -15.99 17.05 22.40
CA GLY A 640 -16.85 17.53 23.47
C GLY A 640 -18.32 17.66 23.06
N GLN A 641 -18.58 18.06 21.80
CA GLN A 641 -19.94 18.15 21.26
C GLN A 641 -20.59 16.79 21.01
N SER A 642 -19.82 15.72 20.80
CA SER A 642 -20.36 14.37 20.58
C SER A 642 -20.87 13.70 21.87
N LEU A 643 -20.32 14.03 23.04
CA LEU A 643 -20.69 13.41 24.32
C LEU A 643 -22.19 13.50 24.65
N PRO A 644 -22.83 14.71 24.66
CA PRO A 644 -24.25 14.81 24.96
C PRO A 644 -25.13 14.08 23.95
N LEU A 645 -24.67 13.89 22.72
CA LEU A 645 -25.41 13.14 21.69
C LEU A 645 -25.33 11.62 21.97
N TYR A 646 -24.17 11.11 22.38
CA TYR A 646 -24.06 9.70 22.82
C TYR A 646 -24.90 9.39 24.05
N GLN A 647 -25.00 10.33 24.99
CA GLN A 647 -25.85 10.16 26.21
C GLN A 647 -27.34 10.09 25.90
N GLN A 648 -27.79 10.65 24.77
CA GLN A 648 -29.17 10.56 24.30
C GLN A 648 -29.47 9.26 23.54
N ALA A 649 -28.43 8.53 23.12
CA ALA A 649 -28.57 7.29 22.37
C ALA A 649 -28.76 6.10 23.31
N SER A 650 -29.54 5.12 22.86
CA SER A 650 -29.87 3.89 23.61
C SER A 650 -29.02 2.68 23.17
N GLU A 651 -28.26 2.82 22.11
CA GLU A 651 -27.47 1.76 21.51
C GLU A 651 -26.26 1.40 22.39
N GLN A 652 -25.99 0.13 22.59
CA GLN A 652 -24.84 -0.35 23.39
C GLN A 652 -23.51 0.20 22.82
N LEU A 653 -23.40 0.27 21.48
CA LEU A 653 -22.22 0.84 20.83
C LEU A 653 -22.05 2.33 21.13
N ALA A 654 -23.14 3.09 21.27
CA ALA A 654 -23.09 4.49 21.63
C ALA A 654 -22.43 4.70 23.01
N VAL A 655 -22.78 3.85 23.97
CA VAL A 655 -22.19 3.91 25.32
C VAL A 655 -20.68 3.59 25.29
N VAL A 656 -20.28 2.60 24.50
CA VAL A 656 -18.86 2.25 24.34
C VAL A 656 -18.09 3.39 23.67
N LEU A 657 -18.64 3.98 22.60
CA LEU A 657 -18.00 5.07 21.89
C LEU A 657 -17.96 6.37 22.70
N ASN A 658 -18.96 6.60 23.57
CA ASN A 658 -18.90 7.67 24.55
C ASN A 658 -17.65 7.55 25.44
N ALA A 659 -17.39 6.34 25.96
CA ALA A 659 -16.18 6.09 26.74
C ALA A 659 -14.90 6.24 25.90
N THR A 660 -14.92 5.89 24.61
CA THR A 660 -13.79 6.14 23.69
C THR A 660 -13.52 7.64 23.56
N VAL A 661 -14.55 8.45 23.38
CA VAL A 661 -14.41 9.91 23.30
C VAL A 661 -13.88 10.49 24.61
N LEU A 662 -14.36 10.01 25.75
CA LEU A 662 -13.82 10.41 27.07
C LEU A 662 -12.34 10.06 27.20
N ALA A 663 -11.92 8.89 26.70
CA ALA A 663 -10.52 8.48 26.70
C ALA A 663 -9.66 9.45 25.86
N VAL A 664 -10.12 9.79 24.65
CA VAL A 664 -9.39 10.73 23.76
C VAL A 664 -9.33 12.13 24.37
N LEU A 665 -10.44 12.64 24.93
CA LEU A 665 -10.46 13.95 25.60
C LEU A 665 -9.54 13.98 26.82
N GLY A 666 -9.52 12.91 27.61
CA GLY A 666 -8.60 12.76 28.74
C GLY A 666 -7.14 12.78 28.28
N HIS A 667 -6.83 12.10 27.18
CA HIS A 667 -5.50 12.14 26.59
C HIS A 667 -5.12 13.53 26.08
N LEU A 668 -6.03 14.23 25.38
CA LEU A 668 -5.79 15.62 24.92
C LEU A 668 -5.59 16.58 26.11
N ALA A 669 -6.25 16.36 27.24
CA ALA A 669 -5.99 17.08 28.48
C ALA A 669 -4.59 16.79 29.05
N ALA A 670 -4.16 15.51 29.03
CA ALA A 670 -2.83 15.10 29.51
C ALA A 670 -1.70 15.73 28.67
N ILE A 671 -1.87 15.81 27.34
CA ILE A 671 -0.90 16.49 26.44
C ILE A 671 -0.70 17.96 26.87
N ARG A 672 -1.76 18.64 27.31
CA ARG A 672 -1.68 20.00 27.82
C ARG A 672 -1.21 20.09 29.29
N ARG A 673 -0.81 18.96 29.88
CA ARG A 673 -0.39 18.83 31.29
C ARG A 673 -1.51 19.09 32.30
N ASP A 674 -2.78 19.04 31.88
CA ASP A 674 -3.93 19.05 32.79
C ASP A 674 -4.21 17.61 33.26
N TYR A 675 -3.34 17.10 34.15
CA TYR A 675 -3.42 15.74 34.65
C TYR A 675 -4.64 15.49 35.56
N ALA A 676 -5.18 16.55 36.20
CA ALA A 676 -6.39 16.44 37.03
C ALA A 676 -7.61 16.23 36.16
N GLY A 677 -7.83 17.10 35.18
CA GLY A 677 -8.94 16.96 34.23
C GLY A 677 -8.81 15.69 33.37
N ALA A 678 -7.57 15.31 33.02
CA ALA A 678 -7.31 14.06 32.32
C ALA A 678 -7.77 12.84 33.15
N SER A 679 -7.41 12.76 34.43
CA SER A 679 -7.82 11.67 35.32
C SER A 679 -9.34 11.60 35.45
N GLU A 680 -10.04 12.73 35.66
CA GLU A 680 -11.49 12.78 35.79
C GLU A 680 -12.20 12.19 34.56
N LEU A 681 -11.78 12.60 33.34
CA LEU A 681 -12.35 12.11 32.09
C LEU A 681 -12.08 10.62 31.87
N LEU A 682 -10.86 10.17 32.19
CA LEU A 682 -10.48 8.77 32.03
C LEU A 682 -11.19 7.86 33.05
N ASP A 683 -11.33 8.30 34.30
CA ASP A 683 -12.08 7.57 35.36
C ASP A 683 -13.58 7.50 35.00
N GLU A 684 -14.15 8.59 34.45
CA GLU A 684 -15.52 8.58 33.93
C GLU A 684 -15.67 7.57 32.78
N GLY A 685 -14.73 7.57 31.81
CA GLY A 685 -14.73 6.60 30.73
C GLY A 685 -14.66 5.15 31.22
N GLN A 686 -13.83 4.86 32.23
CA GLN A 686 -13.75 3.54 32.83
C GLN A 686 -15.07 3.16 33.53
N ALA A 687 -15.71 4.08 34.25
CA ALA A 687 -16.99 3.83 34.89
C ALA A 687 -18.10 3.51 33.86
N VAL A 688 -18.08 4.17 32.72
CA VAL A 688 -19.01 3.93 31.59
C VAL A 688 -18.82 2.51 31.04
N VAL A 689 -17.58 2.11 30.74
CA VAL A 689 -17.30 0.78 30.16
C VAL A 689 -17.57 -0.36 31.10
N GLN A 690 -17.34 -0.17 32.42
CA GLN A 690 -17.58 -1.19 33.46
C GLN A 690 -19.06 -1.52 33.70
N GLN A 691 -19.99 -0.77 33.10
CA GLN A 691 -21.43 -1.09 33.15
C GLN A 691 -21.77 -2.38 32.41
N PHE A 692 -20.91 -2.77 31.46
CA PHE A 692 -21.10 -3.98 30.68
C PHE A 692 -20.19 -5.11 31.18
N ARG A 693 -20.75 -6.32 31.28
CA ARG A 693 -19.96 -7.53 31.46
C ARG A 693 -19.52 -8.07 30.10
N ASP A 694 -18.38 -8.70 30.07
CA ASP A 694 -17.83 -9.32 28.83
C ASP A 694 -18.85 -10.26 28.13
N GLU A 695 -19.76 -10.86 28.89
CA GLU A 695 -20.78 -11.81 28.43
C GLU A 695 -21.99 -11.14 27.77
N ASP A 696 -22.20 -9.85 28.05
CA ASP A 696 -23.38 -9.09 27.60
C ASP A 696 -23.22 -8.52 26.19
N LEU A 697 -21.98 -8.47 25.69
CA LEU A 697 -21.63 -7.87 24.40
C LEU A 697 -21.13 -8.91 23.42
N THR A 698 -21.51 -8.78 22.16
CA THR A 698 -21.10 -9.69 21.07
C THR A 698 -20.60 -8.92 19.86
N GLY A 699 -19.87 -9.61 18.98
CA GLY A 699 -19.43 -9.08 17.70
C GLY A 699 -18.63 -7.79 17.80
N TYR A 700 -18.97 -6.83 16.95
CA TYR A 700 -18.27 -5.55 16.85
C TYR A 700 -18.33 -4.70 18.12
N VAL A 701 -19.46 -4.73 18.85
CA VAL A 701 -19.62 -3.94 20.10
C VAL A 701 -18.63 -4.41 21.17
N ARG A 702 -18.48 -5.74 21.31
CA ARG A 702 -17.49 -6.32 22.23
C ARG A 702 -16.07 -5.96 21.84
N LEU A 703 -15.77 -6.00 20.54
CA LEU A 703 -14.46 -5.59 20.04
C LEU A 703 -14.16 -4.14 20.43
N GLN A 704 -15.10 -3.22 20.15
CA GLN A 704 -14.95 -1.80 20.51
C GLN A 704 -14.81 -1.60 22.02
N GLN A 705 -15.52 -2.36 22.84
CA GLN A 705 -15.35 -2.31 24.29
C GLN A 705 -13.92 -2.67 24.71
N LEU A 706 -13.37 -3.77 24.19
CA LEU A 706 -12.00 -4.19 24.50
C LEU A 706 -10.98 -3.11 24.09
N LEU A 707 -11.16 -2.53 22.91
CA LEU A 707 -10.31 -1.45 22.45
C LEU A 707 -10.39 -0.23 23.36
N THR A 708 -11.59 0.17 23.74
CA THR A 708 -11.82 1.31 24.63
C THR A 708 -11.18 1.09 26.01
N VAL A 709 -11.32 -0.12 26.58
CA VAL A 709 -10.65 -0.48 27.84
C VAL A 709 -9.14 -0.37 27.71
N ALA A 710 -8.56 -0.90 26.62
CA ALA A 710 -7.12 -0.83 26.42
C ALA A 710 -6.61 0.63 26.26
N LEU A 711 -7.37 1.48 25.57
CA LEU A 711 -7.03 2.90 25.42
C LEU A 711 -7.14 3.65 26.77
N LEU A 712 -8.19 3.42 27.53
CA LEU A 712 -8.36 4.01 28.86
C LEU A 712 -7.21 3.64 29.80
N ASP A 713 -6.83 2.37 29.83
CA ASP A 713 -5.70 1.91 30.63
C ASP A 713 -4.38 2.54 30.19
N ASN A 714 -4.14 2.64 28.88
CA ASN A 714 -2.93 3.25 28.34
C ASN A 714 -2.88 4.74 28.71
N PHE A 715 -3.93 5.50 28.44
CA PHE A 715 -3.94 6.93 28.73
C PHE A 715 -3.89 7.24 30.22
N LEU A 716 -4.57 6.47 31.06
CA LEU A 716 -4.47 6.61 32.51
C LEU A 716 -3.06 6.23 33.00
N GLY A 717 -2.48 5.17 32.43
CA GLY A 717 -1.10 4.78 32.68
C GLY A 717 -0.10 5.88 32.35
N GLN A 718 -0.28 6.58 31.20
CA GLN A 718 0.55 7.73 30.79
C GLN A 718 0.44 8.90 31.79
N VAL A 719 -0.78 9.18 32.30
CA VAL A 719 -0.98 10.18 33.35
C VAL A 719 -0.23 9.78 34.62
N ARG A 720 -0.35 8.49 35.08
CA ARG A 720 0.38 7.98 36.25
C ARG A 720 1.90 8.03 36.08
N LEU A 721 2.40 7.65 34.90
CA LEU A 721 3.81 7.72 34.56
C LEU A 721 4.33 9.18 34.64
N SER A 722 3.55 10.14 34.08
CA SER A 722 3.88 11.57 34.15
C SER A 722 3.88 12.13 35.56
N GLN A 723 3.12 11.51 36.46
CA GLN A 723 3.07 11.85 37.91
C GLN A 723 4.17 11.13 38.72
N GLY A 724 4.98 10.25 38.09
CA GLY A 724 6.02 9.50 38.76
C GLY A 724 5.56 8.21 39.44
N ASP A 725 4.28 7.81 39.31
CA ASP A 725 3.78 6.53 39.81
C ASP A 725 3.99 5.40 38.77
N ASN A 726 5.27 5.02 38.64
CA ASN A 726 5.73 4.06 37.66
C ASN A 726 5.11 2.67 37.85
N ASP A 727 4.79 2.29 39.09
CA ASP A 727 4.20 0.99 39.42
C ASP A 727 2.74 0.92 38.99
N ALA A 728 1.95 1.96 39.25
CA ALA A 728 0.57 2.04 38.77
C ALA A 728 0.54 2.09 37.23
N ALA A 729 1.40 2.86 36.60
CA ALA A 729 1.54 2.94 35.16
C ALA A 729 1.82 1.55 34.54
N ALA A 730 2.84 0.84 35.03
CA ALA A 730 3.19 -0.49 34.54
C ALA A 730 2.05 -1.52 34.72
N ARG A 731 1.26 -1.45 35.81
CA ARG A 731 0.09 -2.31 35.97
C ARG A 731 -0.99 -2.01 34.94
N LEU A 732 -1.30 -0.74 34.71
CA LEU A 732 -2.30 -0.31 33.72
C LEU A 732 -1.88 -0.72 32.29
N PHE A 733 -0.65 -0.45 31.89
CA PHE A 733 -0.15 -0.87 30.57
C PHE A 733 -0.14 -2.39 30.38
N THR A 734 0.19 -3.15 31.44
CA THR A 734 0.15 -4.63 31.40
C THR A 734 -1.28 -5.13 31.20
N HIS A 735 -2.26 -4.54 31.89
CA HIS A 735 -3.67 -4.89 31.73
C HIS A 735 -4.18 -4.46 30.35
N GLY A 736 -3.89 -3.23 29.91
CA GLY A 736 -4.24 -2.73 28.57
C GLY A 736 -3.68 -3.61 27.46
N LEU A 737 -2.42 -4.04 27.56
CA LEU A 737 -1.78 -4.96 26.61
C LEU A 737 -2.52 -6.32 26.56
N ALA A 738 -2.86 -6.88 27.72
CA ALA A 738 -3.60 -8.14 27.79
C ALA A 738 -4.98 -8.04 27.14
N VAL A 739 -5.67 -6.92 27.36
CA VAL A 739 -6.98 -6.65 26.74
C VAL A 739 -6.85 -6.44 25.23
N ALA A 740 -5.87 -5.65 24.78
CA ALA A 740 -5.61 -5.37 23.38
C ALA A 740 -5.28 -6.65 22.59
N ARG A 741 -4.47 -7.55 23.16
CA ARG A 741 -4.17 -8.85 22.54
C ARG A 741 -5.42 -9.73 22.41
N ARG A 742 -6.37 -9.68 23.35
CA ARG A 742 -7.67 -10.36 23.24
C ARG A 742 -8.55 -9.80 22.11
N ALA A 743 -8.41 -8.53 21.83
CA ALA A 743 -9.10 -7.86 20.72
C ALA A 743 -8.48 -8.16 19.35
N HIS A 744 -7.28 -8.72 19.29
CA HIS A 744 -6.49 -8.93 18.06
C HIS A 744 -6.28 -7.65 17.24
N ASP A 745 -6.29 -6.47 17.87
CA ASP A 745 -6.07 -5.18 17.20
C ASP A 745 -4.63 -4.69 17.44
N GLY A 746 -3.91 -4.49 16.34
CA GLY A 746 -2.50 -4.12 16.39
C GLY A 746 -2.24 -2.74 16.99
N ILE A 747 -3.11 -1.75 16.78
CA ILE A 747 -2.89 -0.36 17.21
C ILE A 747 -2.75 -0.25 18.74
N PRO A 748 -3.72 -0.70 19.57
CA PRO A 748 -3.58 -0.62 21.01
C PRO A 748 -2.45 -1.51 21.56
N VAL A 749 -2.14 -2.64 20.89
CA VAL A 749 -0.99 -3.49 21.27
C VAL A 749 0.32 -2.71 21.11
N LEU A 750 0.51 -2.03 19.98
CA LEU A 750 1.70 -1.19 19.74
C LEU A 750 1.80 -0.09 20.81
N ILE A 751 0.72 0.65 21.08
CA ILE A 751 0.71 1.69 22.11
C ILE A 751 1.11 1.10 23.47
N SER A 752 0.46 0.00 23.88
CA SER A 752 0.72 -0.62 25.19
C SER A 752 2.14 -1.15 25.34
N LEU A 753 2.72 -1.75 24.28
CA LEU A 753 4.11 -2.24 24.30
C LEU A 753 5.11 -1.09 24.44
N TYR A 754 4.88 0.02 23.73
CA TYR A 754 5.70 1.21 23.85
C TYR A 754 5.65 1.80 25.25
N ASP A 755 4.44 2.07 25.77
CA ASP A 755 4.21 2.66 27.08
C ASP A 755 4.75 1.78 28.21
N LEU A 756 4.57 0.44 28.10
CA LEU A 756 5.13 -0.52 29.06
C LEU A 756 6.67 -0.51 29.01
N GLY A 757 7.26 -0.37 27.83
CA GLY A 757 8.69 -0.17 27.67
C GLY A 757 9.19 1.07 28.43
N LEU A 758 8.51 2.22 28.30
CA LEU A 758 8.84 3.45 29.02
C LEU A 758 8.65 3.30 30.54
N ALA A 759 7.56 2.64 30.98
CA ALA A 759 7.33 2.42 32.40
C ALA A 759 8.38 1.49 33.03
N ARG A 760 8.80 0.42 32.34
CA ARG A 760 9.88 -0.47 32.77
C ARG A 760 11.22 0.27 32.82
N GLN A 761 11.49 1.13 31.84
CA GLN A 761 12.66 2.01 31.85
C GLN A 761 12.67 2.94 33.09
N ALA A 762 11.51 3.54 33.41
CA ALA A 762 11.36 4.40 34.58
C ALA A 762 11.49 3.65 35.92
N GLN A 763 11.26 2.31 35.92
CA GLN A 763 11.49 1.40 37.05
C GLN A 763 12.94 0.85 37.13
N ASP A 764 13.84 1.28 36.23
CA ASP A 764 15.21 0.78 36.05
C ASP A 764 15.29 -0.71 35.60
N ASP A 765 14.18 -1.26 35.11
CA ASP A 765 14.13 -2.58 34.47
C ASP A 765 14.45 -2.44 32.99
N LEU A 766 15.72 -2.19 32.68
CA LEU A 766 16.17 -1.96 31.30
C LEU A 766 16.06 -3.22 30.41
N ALA A 767 16.11 -4.42 30.99
CA ALA A 767 15.96 -5.66 30.23
C ALA A 767 14.48 -5.87 29.82
N GLY A 768 13.56 -5.68 30.75
CA GLY A 768 12.13 -5.71 30.47
C GLY A 768 11.70 -4.64 29.48
N ALA A 769 12.22 -3.41 29.63
CA ALA A 769 12.00 -2.31 28.70
C ALA A 769 12.43 -2.70 27.27
N ALA A 770 13.65 -3.16 27.08
CA ALA A 770 14.17 -3.59 25.79
C ALA A 770 13.33 -4.73 25.17
N GLY A 771 12.86 -5.66 26.00
CA GLY A 771 12.02 -6.78 25.55
C GLY A 771 10.72 -6.30 24.91
N HIS A 772 9.95 -5.45 25.61
CA HIS A 772 8.68 -4.92 25.09
C HIS A 772 8.86 -4.00 23.89
N LEU A 773 9.90 -3.16 23.90
CA LEU A 773 10.20 -2.26 22.78
C LEU A 773 10.64 -3.02 21.52
N LYS A 774 11.39 -4.11 21.65
CA LYS A 774 11.76 -4.97 20.52
C LYS A 774 10.54 -5.72 19.95
N GLU A 775 9.67 -6.24 20.82
CA GLU A 775 8.42 -6.88 20.40
C GLU A 775 7.56 -5.91 19.59
N GLY A 776 7.36 -4.69 20.10
CA GLY A 776 6.60 -3.66 19.42
C GLY A 776 7.23 -3.21 18.09
N LEU A 777 8.57 -3.08 18.05
CA LEU A 777 9.30 -2.75 16.81
C LEU A 777 9.10 -3.83 15.73
N ALA A 778 9.17 -5.10 16.10
CA ALA A 778 8.94 -6.20 15.17
C ALA A 778 7.53 -6.18 14.61
N MET A 779 6.53 -5.98 15.47
CA MET A 779 5.12 -5.89 15.06
C MET A 779 4.84 -4.66 14.19
N ALA A 780 5.37 -3.48 14.53
CA ALA A 780 5.21 -2.28 13.72
C ALA A 780 5.82 -2.46 12.31
N ALA A 781 6.97 -3.15 12.25
CA ALA A 781 7.61 -3.48 10.98
C ALA A 781 6.77 -4.43 10.11
N GLU A 782 6.07 -5.39 10.72
CA GLU A 782 5.21 -6.35 10.03
C GLU A 782 3.99 -5.67 9.38
N VAL A 783 3.37 -4.71 10.09
CA VAL A 783 2.21 -3.97 9.55
C VAL A 783 2.60 -2.77 8.68
N GLY A 784 3.91 -2.52 8.48
CA GLY A 784 4.39 -1.40 7.67
C GLY A 784 4.27 -0.02 8.33
N ASP A 785 4.06 0.03 9.65
CA ASP A 785 3.97 1.30 10.40
C ASP A 785 5.38 1.86 10.68
N GLU A 786 5.93 2.54 9.68
CA GLU A 786 7.27 3.16 9.75
C GLU A 786 7.37 4.23 10.84
N THR A 787 6.27 4.92 11.14
CA THR A 787 6.22 5.94 12.19
C THR A 787 6.40 5.31 13.57
N SER A 788 5.62 4.27 13.90
CA SER A 788 5.79 3.53 15.14
C SER A 788 7.19 2.89 15.24
N CYS A 789 7.74 2.37 14.13
CA CYS A 789 9.11 1.86 14.11
C CYS A 789 10.12 2.91 14.58
N ALA A 790 10.00 4.16 14.13
CA ALA A 790 10.91 5.22 14.53
C ALA A 790 10.82 5.55 16.04
N TYR A 791 9.61 5.57 16.61
CA TYR A 791 9.43 5.76 18.06
C TYR A 791 10.03 4.62 18.87
N TYR A 792 9.86 3.39 18.44
CA TYR A 792 10.49 2.25 19.08
C TYR A 792 12.02 2.32 19.02
N LEU A 793 12.59 2.75 17.89
CA LEU A 793 14.05 2.98 17.78
C LEU A 793 14.53 4.08 18.72
N GLU A 794 13.76 5.16 18.86
CA GLU A 794 14.05 6.25 19.79
C GLU A 794 14.04 5.79 21.26
N ALA A 795 13.02 5.04 21.65
CA ALA A 795 12.92 4.46 22.98
C ALA A 795 14.05 3.45 23.27
N LEU A 796 14.39 2.59 22.30
CA LEU A 796 15.52 1.66 22.41
C LEU A 796 16.87 2.41 22.50
N ALA A 797 17.00 3.57 21.84
CA ALA A 797 18.17 4.42 21.99
C ALA A 797 18.32 4.94 23.43
N ALA A 798 17.21 5.36 24.05
CA ALA A 798 17.20 5.79 25.44
C ALA A 798 17.59 4.66 26.40
N VAL A 799 17.06 3.44 26.19
CA VAL A 799 17.46 2.24 26.94
C VAL A 799 18.94 1.93 26.77
N ALA A 800 19.47 1.94 25.54
CA ALA A 800 20.88 1.69 25.27
C ALA A 800 21.79 2.73 25.96
N GLY A 801 21.37 4.00 26.00
CA GLY A 801 22.10 5.06 26.72
C GLY A 801 22.19 4.81 28.22
N GLN A 802 21.14 4.24 28.83
CA GLN A 802 21.14 3.87 30.26
C GLN A 802 21.91 2.55 30.52
N GLN A 803 21.97 1.63 29.57
CA GLN A 803 22.78 0.41 29.65
C GLN A 803 24.29 0.62 29.44
N ASP A 804 24.76 1.86 29.41
CA ASP A 804 26.12 2.25 29.17
C ASP A 804 26.69 1.92 27.77
N ASP A 805 25.80 1.83 26.77
CA ASP A 805 26.15 1.72 25.36
C ASP A 805 25.81 3.01 24.58
N PRO A 806 26.58 4.10 24.80
CA PRO A 806 26.26 5.39 24.19
C PRO A 806 26.43 5.37 22.67
N GLN A 807 27.28 4.50 22.13
CA GLN A 807 27.45 4.39 20.67
C GLN A 807 26.24 3.79 20.00
N ARG A 808 25.64 2.73 20.59
CA ARG A 808 24.38 2.15 20.15
C ARG A 808 23.25 3.17 20.26
N ALA A 809 23.18 3.89 21.37
CA ALA A 809 22.19 4.95 21.58
C ALA A 809 22.22 6.00 20.45
N VAL A 810 23.41 6.53 20.12
CA VAL A 810 23.57 7.52 19.03
C VAL A 810 23.13 6.95 17.68
N ARG A 811 23.51 5.71 17.37
CA ARG A 811 23.14 5.05 16.10
C ARG A 811 21.63 4.88 15.95
N LEU A 812 20.96 4.37 16.99
CA LEU A 812 19.52 4.17 16.99
C LEU A 812 18.76 5.50 16.93
N LEU A 813 19.23 6.51 17.69
CA LEU A 813 18.60 7.82 17.69
C LEU A 813 18.73 8.53 16.33
N ALA A 814 19.89 8.42 15.68
CA ALA A 814 20.10 8.99 14.35
C ALA A 814 19.23 8.28 13.29
N ALA A 815 19.10 6.94 13.39
CA ALA A 815 18.20 6.18 12.53
C ALA A 815 16.74 6.53 12.78
N ALA A 816 16.31 6.65 14.05
CA ALA A 816 14.95 7.07 14.40
C ALA A 816 14.62 8.45 13.84
N ARG A 817 15.53 9.43 14.00
CA ARG A 817 15.35 10.78 13.46
C ARG A 817 15.25 10.80 11.94
N SER A 818 16.16 10.09 11.26
CA SER A 818 16.11 9.96 9.81
C SER A 818 14.79 9.34 9.34
N GLN A 819 14.28 8.37 10.07
CA GLN A 819 13.00 7.72 9.76
C GLN A 819 11.79 8.60 10.10
N LEU A 820 11.82 9.32 11.24
CA LEU A 820 10.78 10.31 11.58
C LEU A 820 10.75 11.47 10.60
N GLU A 821 11.92 11.94 10.16
CA GLU A 821 12.03 12.93 9.10
C GLU A 821 11.52 12.40 7.75
N ALA A 822 11.69 11.10 7.50
CA ALA A 822 11.20 10.44 6.29
C ALA A 822 9.71 10.15 6.33
N SER A 823 9.14 9.79 7.50
CA SER A 823 7.73 9.43 7.65
C SER A 823 6.80 10.63 7.91
N GLY A 824 7.34 11.82 8.19
CA GLY A 824 6.50 12.98 8.57
C GLY A 824 5.72 12.73 9.86
N SER A 825 6.40 12.67 10.93
CA SER A 825 5.91 12.24 12.23
C SER A 825 4.82 13.13 12.83
N GLY A 826 3.61 12.95 12.50
CA GLY A 826 2.73 13.90 13.09
C GLY A 826 1.86 13.40 14.22
N TRP A 827 1.05 12.41 13.99
CA TRP A 827 -0.07 12.13 14.88
C TRP A 827 0.30 11.29 16.13
N LEU A 828 1.31 10.43 16.04
CA LEU A 828 1.74 9.68 17.21
C LEU A 828 2.31 10.59 18.31
N HIS A 829 2.86 11.76 17.97
CA HIS A 829 3.23 12.77 18.97
C HIS A 829 2.07 13.22 19.84
N ALA A 830 0.85 13.17 19.33
CA ALA A 830 -0.34 13.44 20.10
C ALA A 830 -0.69 12.28 21.07
N TYR A 831 -0.23 11.07 20.80
CA TYR A 831 -0.58 9.87 21.57
C TYR A 831 0.56 9.29 22.39
N VAL A 832 1.80 9.73 22.19
CA VAL A 832 2.95 9.14 22.85
C VAL A 832 3.83 10.23 23.45
N PRO A 833 4.06 10.22 24.79
CA PRO A 833 5.05 11.11 25.38
C PRO A 833 6.42 10.82 24.80
N ARG A 834 7.05 11.80 24.19
CA ARG A 834 8.43 11.65 23.71
C ARG A 834 9.36 11.32 24.89
N ALA A 835 10.21 10.33 24.67
CA ALA A 835 11.43 10.25 25.47
C ALA A 835 12.18 11.57 25.29
N PRO A 836 12.57 12.28 26.37
CA PRO A 836 13.20 13.58 26.26
C PRO A 836 14.55 13.42 25.56
N HIS A 837 14.66 13.90 24.33
CA HIS A 837 15.91 14.01 23.56
C HIS A 837 16.28 15.48 23.43
N ASP A 838 16.27 16.16 24.57
CA ASP A 838 16.69 17.52 24.69
C ASP A 838 18.19 17.65 24.38
N ASP A 839 18.63 18.85 23.96
CA ASP A 839 20.05 19.17 23.75
C ASP A 839 20.99 18.67 24.89
N PRO A 840 20.58 18.67 26.17
CA PRO A 840 21.35 18.08 27.26
C PRO A 840 21.63 16.58 27.12
N VAL A 841 20.65 15.76 26.67
CA VAL A 841 20.85 14.30 26.50
C VAL A 841 21.82 14.03 25.35
N LEU A 842 21.67 14.75 24.24
CA LEU A 842 22.59 14.66 23.11
C LEU A 842 24.00 15.11 23.50
N ALA A 843 24.14 16.19 24.24
CA ALA A 843 25.43 16.67 24.77
C ALA A 843 26.08 15.64 25.70
N ALA A 844 25.30 14.98 26.56
CA ALA A 844 25.78 13.92 27.44
C ALA A 844 26.22 12.68 26.64
N LEU A 845 25.45 12.27 25.63
CA LEU A 845 25.80 11.17 24.73
C LEU A 845 27.09 11.50 23.95
N ARG A 846 27.22 12.72 23.44
CA ARG A 846 28.42 13.19 22.73
C ARG A 846 29.66 13.18 23.65
N THR A 847 29.50 13.65 24.87
CA THR A 847 30.59 13.65 25.89
C THR A 847 31.02 12.22 26.22
N ARG A 848 30.07 11.28 26.38
CA ARG A 848 30.36 9.87 26.71
C ARG A 848 30.94 9.09 25.53
N THR A 849 30.56 9.41 24.31
CA THR A 849 31.04 8.74 23.09
C THR A 849 32.34 9.33 22.56
N GLY A 850 32.60 10.62 22.80
CA GLY A 850 33.64 11.40 22.17
C GLY A 850 33.27 11.90 20.78
N ASP A 851 33.71 13.11 20.40
CA ASP A 851 33.24 13.80 19.19
C ASP A 851 33.36 12.98 17.91
N ALA A 852 34.51 12.39 17.63
CA ALA A 852 34.75 11.63 16.40
C ALA A 852 33.87 10.37 16.32
N ALA A 853 33.75 9.62 17.42
CA ALA A 853 32.92 8.42 17.47
C ALA A 853 31.40 8.74 17.44
N TYR A 854 31.02 9.88 18.03
CA TYR A 854 29.66 10.40 17.97
C TYR A 854 29.27 10.73 16.53
N GLU A 855 30.08 11.52 15.82
CA GLU A 855 29.80 11.90 14.42
C GLU A 855 29.77 10.68 13.49
N GLN A 856 30.67 9.70 13.69
CA GLN A 856 30.66 8.46 12.95
C GLN A 856 29.40 7.63 13.21
N ALA A 857 28.98 7.52 14.48
CA ALA A 857 27.78 6.77 14.85
C ALA A 857 26.51 7.46 14.32
N GLN A 858 26.47 8.79 14.36
CA GLN A 858 25.37 9.59 13.83
C GLN A 858 25.25 9.45 12.30
N ALA A 859 26.36 9.61 11.58
CA ALA A 859 26.39 9.45 10.13
C ALA A 859 25.97 8.03 9.70
N TRP A 860 26.44 7.02 10.44
CA TRP A 860 26.04 5.63 10.18
C TRP A 860 24.53 5.43 10.40
N GLY A 861 23.97 5.89 11.53
CA GLY A 861 22.55 5.77 11.84
C GLY A 861 21.66 6.47 10.81
N ALA A 862 22.05 7.69 10.40
CA ALA A 862 21.31 8.45 9.39
C ALA A 862 21.32 7.81 7.99
N SER A 863 22.35 7.01 7.67
CA SER A 863 22.53 6.42 6.34
C SER A 863 22.05 4.98 6.17
N ILE A 864 21.70 4.30 7.29
CA ILE A 864 21.48 2.84 7.28
C ILE A 864 20.19 2.37 6.60
N GLY A 865 19.18 3.24 6.48
CA GLY A 865 17.86 2.90 5.99
C GLY A 865 17.01 2.12 7.03
N SER A 866 15.66 2.20 6.92
CA SER A 866 14.75 1.73 7.97
C SER A 866 14.86 0.21 8.24
N LYS A 867 14.92 -0.64 7.22
CA LYS A 867 15.05 -2.10 7.39
C LYS A 867 16.30 -2.48 8.20
N ARG A 868 17.47 -1.96 7.82
CA ARG A 868 18.73 -2.25 8.54
C ARG A 868 18.77 -1.64 9.95
N ALA A 869 18.12 -0.50 10.15
CA ALA A 869 17.98 0.09 11.47
C ALA A 869 17.16 -0.82 12.41
N ARG A 870 16.05 -1.38 11.93
CA ARG A 870 15.24 -2.36 12.65
C ARG A 870 16.02 -3.64 12.98
N GLU A 871 16.69 -4.23 12.00
CA GLU A 871 17.56 -5.41 12.23
C GLU A 871 18.66 -5.14 13.26
N TYR A 872 19.27 -3.96 13.23
CA TYR A 872 20.27 -3.56 14.21
C TYR A 872 19.67 -3.38 15.61
N ALA A 873 18.49 -2.83 15.71
CA ALA A 873 17.80 -2.62 16.98
C ALA A 873 17.36 -3.94 17.64
N LEU A 874 16.91 -4.90 16.84
CA LEU A 874 16.43 -6.21 17.29
C LEU A 874 17.55 -7.15 17.79
N ARG A 875 18.78 -6.95 17.32
CA ARG A 875 19.97 -7.61 17.88
C ARG A 875 20.27 -7.10 19.29
#